data_7627d7f65b1e355218b1b9032275fc54
#
_entry.id   7627d7f65b1e355218b1b9032275fc54
#
_cell.length_a   1.000
_cell.length_b   1.000
_cell.length_c   1.000
_cell.angle_alpha   90.00
_cell.angle_beta   90.00
_cell.angle_gamma   90.00
#
_symmetry.space_group_name_H-M   'P 1'
#
loop_
_entity.id
_entity.type
_entity.pdbx_description
1 polymer ?
#
loop_
_entity_poly.entity_id
_entity_poly.type
_entity_poly.pdbx_seq_one_letter_code
_entity_poly.pdbx_strand_id
1 'polypeptide(L)'
;MTEVLDSLNENQYKAATTIDSHVRIIAGAGSGKTRVLMARIVYLVNTIGVYPSRILAITFTNKATNEMKERLIHLLGEDAYSVRISTIHALCVRILREDADKLGYPKSFTILDSDDQRSILNPFYRELDIDKKSFPVNKVIGFISSHKMAHVDPDEAENYVQTEDQEIMVKLYRKYEKKKKEMKAFDFDDLLLEGNHLLNFDREVREKWQNRLDYIHVDEFQDVDPTQYGIIRLLTGPDTKLCVVGDPDQTIYTWRGASVDIILRFDKDFPDCKTLILNQNYRSTQPILNASNAVIAHNQSRIKKDLFTQLPGNEKIHVHCESDDDQEPLYVARLVKQRHDQGVPYANMAVLYRSNYTSRAFEKRMRQAGIPYVVYGGIRFYERQEIKDALSYLKLCTRPDLEDPQQFSLDLAVTRVINQPRRKIGAVSLQKIQDEASRRHINMLETMRHSEDLTGATKKRCEDFVHLIDDLRSHREDYALEDFLDYVLDRSGYMNMLEQEEDTARIDNLKELKQDIAQTVQENPDTTLETYLQDISLFTDRNEVANSDHILLMTVHAAKGLEFDTVFLVNFNDGIFPSLRSMDEGGNAALEEERRLCYVAMTRAKKALYITYNRGYSYMLEGNKLPSRFLKEIPDTFIESDAIQTRNQPQKPILSSRPKAGHHSKYRKGDLVEHTVYGQGVIIKIEGRVATIAFDHKIGVKKLNILHPSLKKVVS
;
A
#
# COMPACT_ATOMS: atom_id res chain seq x y z
N MET A 1 -30.59 15.60 18.20
CA MET A 1 -29.47 15.46 19.18
C MET A 1 -29.44 14.09 19.86
N THR A 2 -30.57 13.56 20.28
CA THR A 2 -30.74 12.23 20.90
C THR A 2 -30.51 11.03 19.94
N GLU A 3 -30.87 11.15 18.68
CA GLU A 3 -30.88 10.01 17.72
C GLU A 3 -29.55 9.27 17.53
N VAL A 4 -28.41 9.97 17.54
CA VAL A 4 -27.08 9.31 17.33
C VAL A 4 -26.71 8.48 18.55
N LEU A 5 -26.89 9.00 19.77
CA LEU A 5 -26.56 8.27 20.99
C LEU A 5 -27.58 7.18 21.29
N ASP A 6 -28.86 7.42 21.03
CA ASP A 6 -29.96 6.45 21.22
C ASP A 6 -29.83 5.22 20.34
N SER A 7 -29.11 5.36 19.21
CA SER A 7 -28.84 4.26 18.29
C SER A 7 -27.66 3.38 18.68
N LEU A 8 -26.95 3.69 19.76
CA LEU A 8 -25.77 2.95 20.25
C LEU A 8 -26.18 1.85 21.24
N ASN A 9 -25.46 0.74 21.22
CA ASN A 9 -25.58 -0.23 22.32
C ASN A 9 -24.89 0.30 23.59
N GLU A 10 -25.11 -0.38 24.72
CA GLU A 10 -24.60 0.06 26.02
C GLU A 10 -23.08 0.31 26.04
N ASN A 11 -22.28 -0.60 25.45
CA ASN A 11 -20.83 -0.46 25.40
C ASN A 11 -20.39 0.68 24.47
N GLN A 12 -21.07 0.83 23.32
CA GLN A 12 -20.83 1.94 22.40
C GLN A 12 -21.19 3.27 23.05
N TYR A 13 -22.32 3.34 23.78
CA TYR A 13 -22.74 4.52 24.53
C TYR A 13 -21.71 4.91 25.59
N LYS A 14 -21.25 3.96 26.41
CA LYS A 14 -20.18 4.20 27.38
C LYS A 14 -18.90 4.71 26.71
N ALA A 15 -18.53 4.14 25.57
CA ALA A 15 -17.34 4.56 24.82
C ALA A 15 -17.48 5.97 24.25
N ALA A 16 -18.67 6.36 23.79
CA ALA A 16 -18.94 7.71 23.28
C ALA A 16 -18.98 8.77 24.38
N THR A 17 -19.45 8.45 25.59
CA THR A 17 -19.71 9.42 26.67
C THR A 17 -18.63 9.49 27.75
N THR A 18 -17.65 8.56 27.78
CA THR A 18 -16.51 8.61 28.72
C THR A 18 -15.49 9.65 28.25
N ILE A 19 -15.49 10.87 28.81
CA ILE A 19 -14.71 12.03 28.32
C ILE A 19 -13.69 12.58 29.33
N ASP A 20 -13.75 12.15 30.57
CA ASP A 20 -12.99 12.65 31.72
C ASP A 20 -11.59 12.03 31.87
N SER A 21 -11.30 10.99 31.11
CA SER A 21 -10.05 10.24 31.14
C SER A 21 -9.54 9.92 29.74
N HIS A 22 -8.31 9.43 29.63
CA HIS A 22 -7.88 8.75 28.41
C HIS A 22 -8.72 7.48 28.20
N VAL A 23 -8.98 7.11 26.93
CA VAL A 23 -9.84 5.96 26.61
C VAL A 23 -9.17 5.09 25.55
N ARG A 24 -9.06 3.79 25.84
CA ARG A 24 -8.69 2.78 24.85
C ARG A 24 -9.94 1.95 24.51
N ILE A 25 -10.39 2.02 23.26
CA ILE A 25 -11.53 1.25 22.76
C ILE A 25 -10.99 0.09 21.93
N ILE A 26 -11.13 -1.11 22.46
CA ILE A 26 -10.81 -2.36 21.76
C ILE A 26 -12.07 -2.81 21.02
N ALA A 27 -12.07 -2.60 19.73
CA ALA A 27 -13.25 -2.72 18.90
C ALA A 27 -13.05 -3.75 17.80
N GLY A 28 -13.68 -4.91 17.89
CA GLY A 28 -13.56 -5.98 16.91
C GLY A 28 -14.00 -5.60 15.51
N ALA A 29 -13.77 -6.49 14.55
CA ALA A 29 -14.25 -6.31 13.20
C ALA A 29 -15.77 -6.06 13.17
N GLY A 30 -16.25 -5.08 12.39
CA GLY A 30 -17.67 -4.79 12.24
C GLY A 30 -18.41 -4.34 13.51
N SER A 31 -17.71 -3.91 14.58
CA SER A 31 -18.32 -3.46 15.83
C SER A 31 -18.72 -1.98 15.86
N GLY A 32 -18.53 -1.25 14.73
CA GLY A 32 -18.90 0.15 14.61
C GLY A 32 -17.86 1.12 15.19
N LYS A 33 -16.55 0.82 15.09
CA LYS A 33 -15.43 1.68 15.52
C LYS A 33 -15.64 3.16 15.17
N THR A 34 -15.71 3.45 13.89
CA THR A 34 -15.86 4.82 13.37
C THR A 34 -17.18 5.47 13.80
N ARG A 35 -18.27 4.67 13.91
CA ARG A 35 -19.56 5.17 14.42
C ARG A 35 -19.45 5.69 15.85
N VAL A 36 -18.80 4.94 16.73
CA VAL A 36 -18.59 5.33 18.12
C VAL A 36 -17.71 6.57 18.22
N LEU A 37 -16.66 6.64 17.41
CA LEU A 37 -15.75 7.79 17.39
C LEU A 37 -16.47 9.06 16.93
N MET A 38 -17.31 8.97 15.90
CA MET A 38 -18.17 10.09 15.45
C MET A 38 -19.20 10.48 16.52
N ALA A 39 -19.89 9.51 17.11
CA ALA A 39 -20.85 9.78 18.19
C ALA A 39 -20.19 10.50 19.37
N ARG A 40 -18.94 10.15 19.69
CA ARG A 40 -18.15 10.82 20.71
C ARG A 40 -17.83 12.26 20.35
N ILE A 41 -17.43 12.55 19.09
CA ILE A 41 -17.19 13.92 18.63
C ILE A 41 -18.48 14.74 18.69
N VAL A 42 -19.60 14.18 18.21
CA VAL A 42 -20.92 14.82 18.29
C VAL A 42 -21.33 15.11 19.74
N TYR A 43 -21.07 14.16 20.66
CA TYR A 43 -21.35 14.33 22.10
C TYR A 43 -20.51 15.46 22.70
N LEU A 44 -19.21 15.52 22.37
CA LEU A 44 -18.31 16.59 22.83
C LEU A 44 -18.77 17.98 22.38
N VAL A 45 -19.14 18.12 21.11
CA VAL A 45 -19.57 19.41 20.55
C VAL A 45 -20.95 19.80 21.05
N ASN A 46 -21.95 18.93 20.88
CA ASN A 46 -23.36 19.30 21.10
C ASN A 46 -23.82 19.22 22.55
N THR A 47 -23.20 18.35 23.36
CA THR A 47 -23.67 18.12 24.75
C THR A 47 -22.73 18.76 25.77
N ILE A 48 -21.41 18.59 25.55
CA ILE A 48 -20.42 19.13 26.48
C ILE A 48 -20.07 20.59 26.13
N GLY A 49 -20.22 21.01 24.88
CA GLY A 49 -19.95 22.38 24.42
C GLY A 49 -18.46 22.63 24.12
N VAL A 50 -17.72 21.58 23.76
CA VAL A 50 -16.32 21.70 23.32
C VAL A 50 -16.29 22.39 21.96
N TYR A 51 -15.45 23.42 21.81
CA TYR A 51 -15.26 24.06 20.52
C TYR A 51 -14.73 23.06 19.48
N PRO A 52 -15.36 22.91 18.30
CA PRO A 52 -14.98 21.93 17.29
C PRO A 52 -13.49 22.02 16.88
N SER A 53 -12.92 23.25 16.82
CA SER A 53 -11.53 23.48 16.47
C SER A 53 -10.51 22.96 17.51
N ARG A 54 -10.98 22.58 18.68
CA ARG A 54 -10.13 21.99 19.76
C ARG A 54 -10.15 20.46 19.74
N ILE A 55 -10.83 19.86 18.75
CA ILE A 55 -10.92 18.41 18.57
C ILE A 55 -10.07 18.02 17.35
N LEU A 56 -9.16 17.07 17.54
CA LEU A 56 -8.37 16.44 16.50
C LEU A 56 -8.81 14.99 16.33
N ALA A 57 -9.14 14.58 15.11
CA ALA A 57 -9.40 13.19 14.75
C ALA A 57 -8.35 12.73 13.71
N ILE A 58 -7.60 11.70 14.05
CA ILE A 58 -6.55 11.10 13.21
C ILE A 58 -7.09 9.82 12.62
N THR A 59 -7.00 9.69 11.30
CA THR A 59 -7.36 8.48 10.54
C THR A 59 -6.14 7.92 9.83
N PHE A 60 -6.20 6.65 9.43
CA PHE A 60 -5.08 5.99 8.76
C PHE A 60 -4.99 6.35 7.26
N THR A 61 -6.10 6.68 6.60
CA THR A 61 -6.13 6.97 5.15
C THR A 61 -6.93 8.22 4.83
N ASN A 62 -6.60 8.89 3.72
CA ASN A 62 -7.35 10.05 3.24
C ASN A 62 -8.82 9.70 2.95
N LYS A 63 -9.10 8.51 2.41
CA LYS A 63 -10.46 8.02 2.23
C LYS A 63 -11.24 8.01 3.56
N ALA A 64 -10.67 7.44 4.60
CA ALA A 64 -11.29 7.43 5.93
C ALA A 64 -11.46 8.86 6.49
N THR A 65 -10.52 9.77 6.19
CA THR A 65 -10.61 11.19 6.53
C THR A 65 -11.84 11.81 5.87
N ASN A 66 -12.00 11.62 4.56
CA ASN A 66 -13.13 12.21 3.80
C ASN A 66 -14.46 11.60 4.23
N GLU A 67 -14.56 10.28 4.36
CA GLU A 67 -15.76 9.62 4.88
C GLU A 67 -16.15 10.14 6.27
N MET A 68 -15.17 10.35 7.16
CA MET A 68 -15.42 10.87 8.50
C MET A 68 -15.92 12.33 8.43
N LYS A 69 -15.31 13.17 7.57
CA LYS A 69 -15.75 14.56 7.34
C LYS A 69 -17.18 14.61 6.83
N GLU A 70 -17.49 13.90 5.75
CA GLU A 70 -18.85 13.87 5.18
C GLU A 70 -19.91 13.47 6.23
N ARG A 71 -19.64 12.41 6.98
CA ARG A 71 -20.55 11.94 8.02
C ARG A 71 -20.71 12.94 9.16
N LEU A 72 -19.64 13.64 9.56
CA LEU A 72 -19.72 14.68 10.59
C LEU A 72 -20.45 15.93 10.08
N ILE A 73 -20.32 16.29 8.80
CA ILE A 73 -21.12 17.37 8.19
C ILE A 73 -22.62 17.07 8.30
N HIS A 74 -23.03 15.84 8.03
CA HIS A 74 -24.43 15.42 8.21
C HIS A 74 -24.92 15.49 9.67
N LEU A 75 -24.02 15.32 10.66
CA LEU A 75 -24.35 15.25 12.07
C LEU A 75 -24.23 16.59 12.81
N LEU A 76 -23.26 17.42 12.43
CA LEU A 76 -22.93 18.69 13.11
C LEU A 76 -23.19 19.92 12.24
N GLY A 77 -23.50 19.76 10.94
CA GLY A 77 -23.64 20.88 10.01
C GLY A 77 -22.34 21.66 9.87
N GLU A 78 -22.40 22.99 9.93
CA GLU A 78 -21.27 23.89 9.74
C GLU A 78 -20.15 23.69 10.78
N ASP A 79 -20.46 23.27 12.00
CA ASP A 79 -19.47 23.01 13.05
C ASP A 79 -18.47 21.92 12.66
N ALA A 80 -18.86 20.99 11.79
CA ALA A 80 -18.00 19.91 11.31
C ALA A 80 -16.75 20.42 10.58
N TYR A 81 -16.84 21.54 9.87
CA TYR A 81 -15.70 22.13 9.13
C TYR A 81 -14.57 22.59 10.06
N SER A 82 -14.93 22.93 11.29
CA SER A 82 -13.94 23.36 12.30
C SER A 82 -13.26 22.20 13.02
N VAL A 83 -13.80 20.96 12.97
CA VAL A 83 -13.15 19.78 13.52
C VAL A 83 -11.91 19.44 12.70
N ARG A 84 -10.76 19.27 13.36
CA ARG A 84 -9.50 18.93 12.68
C ARG A 84 -9.47 17.44 12.38
N ILE A 85 -9.74 17.06 11.14
CA ILE A 85 -9.68 15.64 10.70
C ILE A 85 -8.61 15.51 9.65
N SER A 86 -7.65 14.62 9.88
CA SER A 86 -6.53 14.39 8.94
C SER A 86 -5.84 13.06 9.17
N THR A 87 -5.04 12.62 8.21
CA THR A 87 -4.03 11.58 8.46
C THR A 87 -2.88 12.17 9.28
N ILE A 88 -2.07 11.30 9.90
CA ILE A 88 -0.93 11.79 10.70
C ILE A 88 0.14 12.46 9.82
N HIS A 89 0.36 11.98 8.58
CA HIS A 89 1.26 12.64 7.62
C HIS A 89 0.75 14.05 7.27
N ALA A 90 -0.54 14.20 6.97
CA ALA A 90 -1.11 15.52 6.67
C ALA A 90 -1.03 16.47 7.87
N LEU A 91 -1.17 15.94 9.08
CA LEU A 91 -0.94 16.71 10.31
C LEU A 91 0.52 17.16 10.42
N CYS A 92 1.49 16.27 10.18
CA CYS A 92 2.92 16.62 10.17
C CYS A 92 3.28 17.67 9.12
N VAL A 93 2.71 17.55 7.90
CA VAL A 93 2.85 18.58 6.88
C VAL A 93 2.36 19.93 7.39
N ARG A 94 1.20 19.99 8.05
CA ARG A 94 0.67 21.24 8.62
C ARG A 94 1.58 21.79 9.71
N ILE A 95 2.10 20.95 10.61
CA ILE A 95 3.06 21.35 11.65
C ILE A 95 4.32 21.92 11.01
N LEU A 96 4.89 21.22 10.05
CA LEU A 96 6.10 21.64 9.35
C LEU A 96 5.88 22.92 8.51
N ARG A 97 4.73 23.08 7.84
CA ARG A 97 4.39 24.30 7.10
C ARG A 97 4.30 25.54 8.00
N GLU A 98 3.91 25.36 9.26
CA GLU A 98 3.88 26.49 10.20
C GLU A 98 5.27 26.86 10.72
N ASP A 99 6.17 25.89 10.99
CA ASP A 99 7.39 26.07 11.79
C ASP A 99 8.66 25.42 11.17
N ALA A 100 8.68 25.11 9.86
CA ALA A 100 9.85 24.50 9.19
C ALA A 100 11.11 25.37 9.22
N ASP A 101 10.95 26.70 9.34
CA ASP A 101 12.05 27.66 9.49
C ASP A 101 12.94 27.35 10.70
N LYS A 102 12.38 26.79 11.77
CA LYS A 102 13.13 26.32 12.95
C LYS A 102 14.04 25.12 12.64
N LEU A 103 13.76 24.39 11.57
CA LEU A 103 14.58 23.29 11.05
C LEU A 103 15.52 23.75 9.89
N GLY A 104 15.49 25.03 9.53
CA GLY A 104 16.26 25.57 8.41
C GLY A 104 15.69 25.21 7.02
N TYR A 105 14.39 24.88 6.95
CA TYR A 105 13.66 24.62 5.72
C TYR A 105 12.66 25.73 5.42
N PRO A 106 12.42 26.05 4.14
CA PRO A 106 11.37 27.00 3.77
C PRO A 106 9.99 26.38 4.08
N LYS A 107 9.02 27.22 4.39
CA LYS A 107 7.63 26.75 4.61
C LYS A 107 7.01 26.14 3.33
N SER A 108 7.57 26.50 2.16
CA SER A 108 7.22 25.98 0.83
C SER A 108 7.99 24.73 0.42
N PHE A 109 8.61 23.99 1.35
CA PHE A 109 9.38 22.77 1.05
C PHE A 109 8.63 21.80 0.13
N THR A 110 9.37 21.04 -0.68
CA THR A 110 8.80 20.02 -1.58
C THR A 110 8.65 18.70 -0.86
N ILE A 111 7.55 17.99 -1.17
CA ILE A 111 7.34 16.61 -0.74
C ILE A 111 7.65 15.70 -1.93
N LEU A 112 8.56 14.76 -1.73
CA LEU A 112 9.03 13.82 -2.75
C LEU A 112 8.19 12.54 -2.71
N ASP A 113 7.68 12.14 -3.88
CA ASP A 113 7.06 10.83 -4.04
C ASP A 113 8.11 9.74 -4.39
N SER A 114 7.65 8.49 -4.55
CA SER A 114 8.55 7.36 -4.86
C SER A 114 9.25 7.48 -6.22
N ASP A 115 8.65 8.15 -7.22
CA ASP A 115 9.29 8.38 -8.52
C ASP A 115 10.31 9.50 -8.44
N ASP A 116 10.04 10.52 -7.63
CA ASP A 116 10.99 11.58 -7.32
C ASP A 116 12.23 10.98 -6.62
N GLN A 117 12.03 10.07 -5.65
CA GLN A 117 13.13 9.34 -5.00
C GLN A 117 13.96 8.53 -6.03
N ARG A 118 13.28 7.81 -6.96
CA ARG A 118 13.96 7.09 -8.04
C ARG A 118 14.75 8.04 -8.94
N SER A 119 14.19 9.20 -9.27
CA SER A 119 14.82 10.20 -10.10
C SER A 119 16.07 10.80 -9.47
N ILE A 120 16.05 11.00 -8.16
CA ILE A 120 17.22 11.44 -7.37
C ILE A 120 18.30 10.37 -7.32
N LEU A 121 17.94 9.10 -7.13
CA LEU A 121 18.89 8.00 -7.01
C LEU A 121 19.53 7.61 -8.34
N ASN A 122 18.80 7.68 -9.46
CA ASN A 122 19.26 7.20 -10.76
C ASN A 122 20.61 7.77 -11.25
N PRO A 123 20.94 9.06 -11.08
CA PRO A 123 22.26 9.59 -11.43
C PRO A 123 23.39 8.95 -10.61
N PHE A 124 23.17 8.64 -9.35
CA PHE A 124 24.20 8.08 -8.46
C PHE A 124 24.60 6.65 -8.84
N TYR A 125 23.68 5.88 -9.44
CA TYR A 125 24.00 4.56 -9.99
C TYR A 125 25.07 4.64 -11.10
N ARG A 126 25.01 5.67 -11.95
CA ARG A 126 26.01 5.90 -12.99
C ARG A 126 27.32 6.42 -12.42
N GLU A 127 27.24 7.34 -11.47
CA GLU A 127 28.41 7.92 -10.81
C GLU A 127 29.25 6.88 -10.06
N LEU A 128 28.58 5.91 -9.43
CA LEU A 128 29.22 4.87 -8.61
C LEU A 128 29.43 3.56 -9.40
N ASP A 129 29.10 3.52 -10.70
CA ASP A 129 29.15 2.34 -11.57
C ASP A 129 28.41 1.12 -10.99
N ILE A 130 27.20 1.36 -10.44
CA ILE A 130 26.38 0.35 -9.80
C ILE A 130 25.40 -0.26 -10.82
N ASP A 131 25.38 -1.60 -10.92
CA ASP A 131 24.38 -2.31 -11.74
C ASP A 131 23.01 -2.34 -11.07
N LYS A 132 22.00 -1.82 -11.77
CA LYS A 132 20.59 -1.80 -11.30
C LYS A 132 19.96 -3.19 -11.17
N LYS A 133 20.52 -4.23 -11.82
CA LYS A 133 20.00 -5.59 -11.67
C LYS A 133 20.41 -6.18 -10.33
N SER A 134 21.64 -5.92 -9.91
CA SER A 134 22.16 -6.35 -8.61
C SER A 134 21.57 -5.53 -7.47
N PHE A 135 21.38 -4.24 -7.70
CA PHE A 135 20.79 -3.30 -6.74
C PHE A 135 19.54 -2.62 -7.32
N PRO A 136 18.36 -3.28 -7.32
CA PRO A 136 17.13 -2.65 -7.78
C PRO A 136 16.82 -1.37 -6.97
N VAL A 137 16.48 -0.27 -7.65
CA VAL A 137 16.26 1.04 -7.00
C VAL A 137 15.25 0.97 -5.87
N ASN A 138 14.18 0.17 -6.03
CA ASN A 138 13.19 -0.03 -4.98
C ASN A 138 13.76 -0.72 -3.73
N LYS A 139 14.75 -1.61 -3.89
CA LYS A 139 15.45 -2.24 -2.76
C LYS A 139 16.26 -1.20 -1.97
N VAL A 140 16.89 -0.25 -2.68
CA VAL A 140 17.62 0.84 -2.05
C VAL A 140 16.68 1.82 -1.35
N ILE A 141 15.54 2.19 -1.96
CA ILE A 141 14.52 3.02 -1.32
C ILE A 141 14.00 2.34 -0.04
N GLY A 142 13.70 1.03 -0.10
CA GLY A 142 13.28 0.26 1.07
C GLY A 142 14.36 0.22 2.17
N PHE A 143 15.63 0.10 1.80
CA PHE A 143 16.75 0.18 2.74
C PHE A 143 16.83 1.55 3.42
N ILE A 144 16.72 2.63 2.65
CA ILE A 144 16.70 4.01 3.16
C ILE A 144 15.55 4.20 4.13
N SER A 145 14.32 3.84 3.71
CA SER A 145 13.13 3.96 4.54
C SER A 145 13.24 3.18 5.85
N SER A 146 13.73 1.93 5.81
CA SER A 146 13.88 1.12 7.02
C SER A 146 14.87 1.72 8.02
N HIS A 147 15.98 2.28 7.54
CA HIS A 147 16.98 2.95 8.41
C HIS A 147 16.42 4.23 8.98
N LYS A 148 15.74 5.05 8.18
CA LYS A 148 15.05 6.25 8.65
C LYS A 148 14.05 5.94 9.75
N MET A 149 13.17 4.97 9.53
CA MET A 149 12.16 4.57 10.52
C MET A 149 12.77 3.98 11.80
N ALA A 150 13.99 3.44 11.72
CA ALA A 150 14.79 3.03 12.87
C ALA A 150 15.59 4.20 13.50
N HIS A 151 15.44 5.44 13.01
CA HIS A 151 16.21 6.62 13.40
C HIS A 151 17.73 6.48 13.20
N VAL A 152 18.15 5.69 12.20
CA VAL A 152 19.55 5.45 11.84
C VAL A 152 19.89 6.31 10.63
N ASP A 153 20.75 7.30 10.81
CA ASP A 153 21.23 8.14 9.71
C ASP A 153 22.35 7.44 8.88
N PRO A 154 22.77 7.98 7.72
CA PRO A 154 23.79 7.34 6.89
C PRO A 154 25.15 7.15 7.58
N ASP A 155 25.53 8.00 8.53
CA ASP A 155 26.82 7.91 9.24
C ASP A 155 26.75 6.83 10.32
N GLU A 156 25.60 6.71 10.98
CA GLU A 156 25.33 5.63 11.93
C GLU A 156 25.17 4.28 11.20
N ALA A 157 24.49 4.26 10.05
CA ALA A 157 24.30 3.04 9.24
C ALA A 157 25.64 2.44 8.78
N GLU A 158 26.68 3.27 8.58
CA GLU A 158 28.02 2.80 8.22
C GLU A 158 28.63 1.90 9.28
N ASN A 159 28.31 2.12 10.56
CA ASN A 159 28.82 1.29 11.66
C ASN A 159 28.26 -0.14 11.68
N TYR A 160 27.16 -0.38 10.98
CA TYR A 160 26.49 -1.70 10.89
C TYR A 160 26.78 -2.44 9.59
N VAL A 161 27.62 -1.88 8.71
CA VAL A 161 28.02 -2.51 7.44
C VAL A 161 28.82 -3.78 7.69
N GLN A 162 28.37 -4.91 7.15
CA GLN A 162 29.02 -6.22 7.22
C GLN A 162 29.38 -6.78 5.84
N THR A 163 28.77 -6.26 4.77
CA THR A 163 28.94 -6.73 3.40
C THR A 163 29.15 -5.58 2.43
N GLU A 164 29.82 -5.87 1.30
CA GLU A 164 30.01 -4.88 0.21
C GLU A 164 28.67 -4.34 -0.31
N ASP A 165 27.63 -5.17 -0.36
CA ASP A 165 26.28 -4.76 -0.76
C ASP A 165 25.71 -3.70 0.17
N GLN A 166 25.90 -3.87 1.49
CA GLN A 166 25.45 -2.88 2.49
C GLN A 166 26.25 -1.58 2.38
N GLU A 167 27.55 -1.67 2.12
CA GLU A 167 28.39 -0.48 1.90
C GLU A 167 27.91 0.36 0.71
N ILE A 168 27.56 -0.30 -0.39
CA ILE A 168 26.98 0.36 -1.57
C ILE A 168 25.64 1.03 -1.22
N MET A 169 24.77 0.35 -0.48
CA MET A 169 23.46 0.92 -0.09
C MET A 169 23.64 2.13 0.84
N VAL A 170 24.58 2.10 1.79
CA VAL A 170 24.87 3.23 2.68
C VAL A 170 25.45 4.41 1.89
N LYS A 171 26.32 4.17 0.90
CA LYS A 171 26.84 5.22 0.00
C LYS A 171 25.70 5.89 -0.78
N LEU A 172 24.76 5.10 -1.32
CA LEU A 172 23.57 5.63 -2.01
C LEU A 172 22.67 6.40 -1.05
N TYR A 173 22.44 5.90 0.16
CA TYR A 173 21.67 6.59 1.20
C TYR A 173 22.29 7.95 1.54
N ARG A 174 23.60 8.02 1.78
CA ARG A 174 24.30 9.29 2.06
C ARG A 174 24.15 10.31 0.93
N LYS A 175 24.34 9.88 -0.32
CA LYS A 175 24.16 10.75 -1.49
C LYS A 175 22.71 11.22 -1.65
N TYR A 176 21.75 10.33 -1.41
CA TYR A 176 20.32 10.65 -1.45
C TYR A 176 19.97 11.73 -0.41
N GLU A 177 20.36 11.54 0.85
CA GLU A 177 20.11 12.50 1.93
C GLU A 177 20.76 13.87 1.66
N LYS A 178 22.01 13.86 1.17
CA LYS A 178 22.69 15.10 0.80
C LYS A 178 21.92 15.83 -0.30
N LYS A 179 21.54 15.14 -1.38
CA LYS A 179 20.81 15.75 -2.50
C LYS A 179 19.45 16.28 -2.08
N LYS A 180 18.71 15.53 -1.27
CA LYS A 180 17.42 15.93 -0.72
C LYS A 180 17.53 17.21 0.14
N LYS A 181 18.55 17.28 1.01
CA LYS A 181 18.85 18.50 1.81
C LYS A 181 19.18 19.71 0.93
N GLU A 182 19.96 19.52 -0.14
CA GLU A 182 20.24 20.56 -1.13
C GLU A 182 18.96 21.10 -1.79
N MET A 183 18.00 20.19 -2.06
CA MET A 183 16.72 20.52 -2.68
C MET A 183 15.70 21.11 -1.68
N LYS A 184 16.04 21.21 -0.39
CA LYS A 184 15.10 21.60 0.67
C LYS A 184 13.79 20.83 0.61
N ALA A 185 13.89 19.52 0.41
CA ALA A 185 12.76 18.62 0.21
C ALA A 185 12.67 17.59 1.33
N PHE A 186 11.45 17.12 1.60
CA PHE A 186 11.16 16.00 2.49
C PHE A 186 10.53 14.86 1.68
N ASP A 187 10.90 13.63 1.96
CA ASP A 187 10.11 12.46 1.55
C ASP A 187 9.05 12.12 2.61
N PHE A 188 8.25 11.09 2.37
CA PHE A 188 7.17 10.72 3.29
C PHE A 188 7.67 10.34 4.68
N ASP A 189 8.82 9.66 4.78
CA ASP A 189 9.39 9.29 6.07
C ASP A 189 9.87 10.53 6.83
N ASP A 190 10.47 11.50 6.14
CA ASP A 190 10.89 12.76 6.75
C ASP A 190 9.74 13.55 7.36
N LEU A 191 8.56 13.53 6.75
CA LEU A 191 7.40 14.25 7.31
C LEU A 191 7.10 13.82 8.74
N LEU A 192 7.21 12.52 9.01
CA LEU A 192 7.03 11.97 10.36
C LEU A 192 8.23 12.26 11.25
N LEU A 193 9.44 12.04 10.74
CA LEU A 193 10.68 12.19 11.52
C LEU A 193 10.91 13.63 11.91
N GLU A 194 10.80 14.56 10.97
CA GLU A 194 11.02 15.99 11.21
C GLU A 194 9.86 16.62 12.00
N GLY A 195 8.62 16.14 11.77
CA GLY A 195 7.48 16.51 12.62
C GLY A 195 7.66 16.06 14.07
N ASN A 196 8.14 14.84 14.29
CA ASN A 196 8.47 14.31 15.61
C ASN A 196 9.65 15.08 16.23
N HIS A 197 10.71 15.30 15.45
CA HIS A 197 11.89 16.06 15.88
C HIS A 197 11.51 17.47 16.34
N LEU A 198 10.77 18.19 15.52
CA LEU A 198 10.33 19.57 15.82
C LEU A 198 9.50 19.62 17.11
N LEU A 199 8.52 18.73 17.28
CA LEU A 199 7.69 18.68 18.48
C LEU A 199 8.47 18.25 19.73
N ASN A 200 9.51 17.41 19.56
CA ASN A 200 10.31 16.92 20.69
C ASN A 200 11.31 17.98 21.20
N PHE A 201 12.01 18.66 20.30
CA PHE A 201 13.11 19.57 20.64
C PHE A 201 12.68 21.02 20.78
N ASP A 202 11.65 21.49 20.08
CA ASP A 202 11.13 22.85 20.23
C ASP A 202 9.91 22.88 21.16
N ARG A 203 10.15 23.37 22.38
CA ARG A 203 9.12 23.45 23.41
C ARG A 203 8.00 24.42 23.04
N GLU A 204 8.31 25.55 22.39
CA GLU A 204 7.31 26.56 22.01
C GLU A 204 6.35 26.01 20.97
N VAL A 205 6.88 25.29 19.95
CA VAL A 205 6.05 24.63 18.93
C VAL A 205 5.18 23.57 19.59
N ARG A 206 5.74 22.74 20.46
CA ARG A 206 4.98 21.70 21.16
C ARG A 206 3.85 22.29 21.99
N GLU A 207 4.13 23.25 22.86
CA GLU A 207 3.11 23.90 23.71
C GLU A 207 2.05 24.65 22.86
N LYS A 208 2.46 25.29 21.76
CA LYS A 208 1.55 25.91 20.79
C LYS A 208 0.52 24.90 20.26
N TRP A 209 0.95 23.69 19.88
CA TRP A 209 0.07 22.65 19.35
C TRP A 209 -0.75 21.98 20.44
N GLN A 210 -0.20 21.69 21.61
CA GLN A 210 -0.93 21.16 22.78
C GLN A 210 -2.06 22.08 23.21
N ASN A 211 -1.79 23.40 23.28
CA ASN A 211 -2.77 24.41 23.67
C ASN A 211 -3.96 24.57 22.68
N ARG A 212 -3.84 23.99 21.49
CA ARG A 212 -4.92 23.98 20.48
C ARG A 212 -5.88 22.82 20.63
N LEU A 213 -5.55 21.81 21.46
CA LEU A 213 -6.21 20.52 21.46
C LEU A 213 -6.68 20.12 22.87
N ASP A 214 -8.01 19.98 23.05
CA ASP A 214 -8.59 19.42 24.27
C ASP A 214 -8.80 17.91 24.14
N TYR A 215 -9.14 17.46 22.91
CA TYR A 215 -9.40 16.06 22.63
C TYR A 215 -8.69 15.61 21.36
N ILE A 216 -8.01 14.48 21.47
CA ILE A 216 -7.40 13.77 20.33
C ILE A 216 -8.08 12.42 20.20
N HIS A 217 -8.52 12.09 18.99
CA HIS A 217 -9.12 10.80 18.63
C HIS A 217 -8.25 10.14 17.58
N VAL A 218 -7.96 8.84 17.74
CA VAL A 218 -7.16 8.08 16.76
C VAL A 218 -7.93 6.83 16.37
N ASP A 219 -8.30 6.74 15.10
CA ASP A 219 -8.90 5.54 14.52
C ASP A 219 -7.81 4.57 14.00
N GLU A 220 -8.13 3.29 13.90
CA GLU A 220 -7.23 2.21 13.47
C GLU A 220 -5.87 2.23 14.22
N PHE A 221 -5.91 2.50 15.53
CA PHE A 221 -4.71 2.71 16.35
C PHE A 221 -3.72 1.53 16.37
N GLN A 222 -4.16 0.32 16.02
CA GLN A 222 -3.31 -0.86 15.90
C GLN A 222 -2.33 -0.79 14.71
N ASP A 223 -2.54 0.15 13.76
CA ASP A 223 -1.67 0.31 12.59
C ASP A 223 -0.62 1.43 12.75
N VAL A 224 -0.59 2.06 13.91
CA VAL A 224 0.35 3.15 14.25
C VAL A 224 1.76 2.57 14.48
N ASP A 225 2.76 3.21 13.90
CA ASP A 225 4.17 2.94 14.14
C ASP A 225 4.72 3.73 15.36
N PRO A 226 5.92 3.40 15.89
CA PRO A 226 6.50 4.09 17.04
C PRO A 226 6.70 5.60 16.85
N THR A 227 7.05 6.06 15.65
CA THR A 227 7.26 7.49 15.35
C THR A 227 5.93 8.24 15.37
N GLN A 228 4.90 7.68 14.73
CA GLN A 228 3.54 8.23 14.79
C GLN A 228 3.00 8.26 16.22
N TYR A 229 3.23 7.21 16.98
CA TYR A 229 2.85 7.19 18.40
C TYR A 229 3.59 8.25 19.21
N GLY A 230 4.88 8.46 18.93
CA GLY A 230 5.67 9.54 19.52
C GLY A 230 5.03 10.92 19.29
N ILE A 231 4.62 11.21 18.04
CA ILE A 231 3.94 12.45 17.66
C ILE A 231 2.62 12.61 18.43
N ILE A 232 1.78 11.55 18.48
CA ILE A 232 0.52 11.57 19.22
C ILE A 232 0.77 11.89 20.69
N ARG A 233 1.76 11.27 21.31
CA ARG A 233 2.13 11.53 22.73
C ARG A 233 2.62 12.98 22.93
N LEU A 234 3.45 13.51 22.02
CA LEU A 234 3.94 14.89 22.11
C LEU A 234 2.83 15.92 21.94
N LEU A 235 1.79 15.61 21.17
CA LEU A 235 0.61 16.47 21.00
C LEU A 235 -0.36 16.36 22.20
N THR A 236 -0.29 15.27 22.99
CA THR A 236 -1.14 15.07 24.17
C THR A 236 -0.58 15.90 25.32
N GLY A 237 -1.14 17.08 25.54
CA GLY A 237 -0.80 17.95 26.66
C GLY A 237 -1.38 17.46 28.00
N PRO A 238 -1.06 18.12 29.12
CA PRO A 238 -1.53 17.71 30.46
C PRO A 238 -3.06 17.63 30.59
N ASP A 239 -3.77 18.55 29.92
CA ASP A 239 -5.24 18.63 29.97
C ASP A 239 -5.91 17.92 28.79
N THR A 240 -5.14 17.53 27.77
CA THR A 240 -5.65 16.88 26.57
C THR A 240 -6.09 15.43 26.87
N LYS A 241 -7.31 15.06 26.45
CA LYS A 241 -7.82 13.68 26.56
C LYS A 241 -7.65 12.93 25.26
N LEU A 242 -6.94 11.80 25.32
CA LEU A 242 -6.66 10.93 24.19
C LEU A 242 -7.63 9.75 24.15
N CYS A 243 -8.32 9.56 23.04
CA CYS A 243 -9.19 8.41 22.77
C CYS A 243 -8.62 7.63 21.58
N VAL A 244 -8.21 6.40 21.79
CA VAL A 244 -7.69 5.51 20.74
C VAL A 244 -8.67 4.38 20.50
N VAL A 245 -8.94 4.09 19.22
CA VAL A 245 -9.84 3.02 18.79
C VAL A 245 -9.08 2.09 17.86
N GLY A 246 -9.13 0.79 18.14
CA GLY A 246 -8.42 -0.16 17.29
C GLY A 246 -8.77 -1.61 17.61
N ASP A 247 -8.27 -2.49 16.75
CA ASP A 247 -8.38 -3.94 16.89
C ASP A 247 -6.99 -4.58 16.78
N PRO A 248 -6.36 -5.02 17.87
CA PRO A 248 -5.07 -5.73 17.83
C PRO A 248 -5.07 -6.94 16.89
N ASP A 249 -6.23 -7.60 16.70
CA ASP A 249 -6.39 -8.74 15.82
C ASP A 249 -6.43 -8.35 14.33
N GLN A 250 -6.40 -7.05 13.99
CA GLN A 250 -6.33 -6.52 12.64
C GLN A 250 -5.03 -5.76 12.32
N THR A 251 -3.98 -5.93 13.14
CA THR A 251 -2.64 -5.42 12.84
C THR A 251 -2.01 -6.26 11.73
N ILE A 252 -1.96 -5.71 10.50
CA ILE A 252 -1.48 -6.39 9.29
C ILE A 252 -0.49 -5.54 8.47
N TYR A 253 0.08 -4.51 9.08
CA TYR A 253 1.04 -3.59 8.45
C TYR A 253 2.37 -3.51 9.22
N THR A 254 2.80 -4.62 9.86
CA THR A 254 4.08 -4.63 10.59
C THR A 254 5.26 -4.41 9.66
N TRP A 255 5.16 -4.85 8.41
CA TRP A 255 6.13 -4.56 7.35
C TRP A 255 6.24 -3.06 6.98
N ARG A 256 5.30 -2.22 7.45
CA ARG A 256 5.34 -0.75 7.40
C ARG A 256 5.71 -0.12 8.74
N GLY A 257 6.14 -0.91 9.71
CA GLY A 257 6.52 -0.43 11.04
C GLY A 257 5.40 -0.43 12.07
N ALA A 258 4.15 -0.82 11.72
CA ALA A 258 3.07 -0.93 12.70
C ALA A 258 3.44 -1.90 13.82
N SER A 259 3.09 -1.54 15.06
CA SER A 259 3.40 -2.36 16.23
C SER A 259 2.17 -2.61 17.08
N VAL A 260 1.78 -3.89 17.19
CA VAL A 260 0.66 -4.31 18.03
C VAL A 260 0.90 -3.98 19.51
N ASP A 261 2.16 -3.94 19.94
CA ASP A 261 2.52 -3.65 21.33
C ASP A 261 2.08 -2.25 21.78
N ILE A 262 1.98 -1.30 20.85
CA ILE A 262 1.55 0.07 21.15
C ILE A 262 0.12 0.07 21.72
N ILE A 263 -0.83 -0.59 21.04
CA ILE A 263 -2.21 -0.65 21.53
C ILE A 263 -2.34 -1.57 22.75
N LEU A 264 -1.51 -2.62 22.86
CA LEU A 264 -1.54 -3.54 23.99
C LEU A 264 -1.05 -2.90 25.29
N ARG A 265 -0.01 -2.05 25.23
CA ARG A 265 0.59 -1.39 26.40
C ARG A 265 0.05 0.01 26.72
N PHE A 266 -0.96 0.48 25.99
CA PHE A 266 -1.48 1.85 26.09
C PHE A 266 -1.88 2.24 27.54
N ASP A 267 -2.42 1.32 28.31
CA ASP A 267 -2.76 1.50 29.72
C ASP A 267 -1.54 1.64 30.65
N LYS A 268 -0.36 1.19 30.21
CA LYS A 268 0.89 1.42 30.95
C LYS A 268 1.44 2.82 30.69
N ASP A 269 1.29 3.29 29.46
CA ASP A 269 1.73 4.63 29.05
C ASP A 269 0.77 5.73 29.56
N PHE A 270 -0.51 5.41 29.74
CA PHE A 270 -1.57 6.27 30.29
C PHE A 270 -2.31 5.56 31.45
N PRO A 271 -1.79 5.62 32.69
CA PRO A 271 -2.33 4.86 33.82
C PRO A 271 -3.77 5.16 34.22
N ASP A 272 -4.28 6.37 33.88
CA ASP A 272 -5.67 6.78 34.09
C ASP A 272 -6.62 6.35 32.97
N CYS A 273 -6.12 5.56 32.01
CA CYS A 273 -6.88 5.10 30.86
C CYS A 273 -7.99 4.13 31.23
N LYS A 274 -9.19 4.37 30.70
CA LYS A 274 -10.31 3.42 30.72
C LYS A 274 -10.31 2.56 29.46
N THR A 275 -10.21 1.24 29.62
CA THR A 275 -10.32 0.30 28.50
C THR A 275 -11.77 -0.18 28.36
N LEU A 276 -12.33 -0.01 27.15
CA LEU A 276 -13.68 -0.42 26.79
C LEU A 276 -13.65 -1.40 25.62
N ILE A 277 -14.45 -2.46 25.65
CA ILE A 277 -14.47 -3.51 24.64
C ILE A 277 -15.79 -3.46 23.87
N LEU A 278 -15.71 -3.37 22.53
CA LEU A 278 -16.83 -3.47 21.61
C LEU A 278 -16.77 -4.83 20.90
N ASN A 279 -17.55 -5.78 21.36
CA ASN A 279 -17.58 -7.16 20.88
C ASN A 279 -18.83 -7.54 20.09
N GLN A 280 -19.87 -6.70 20.08
CA GLN A 280 -21.04 -6.92 19.20
C GLN A 280 -20.70 -6.52 17.78
N ASN A 281 -20.84 -7.49 16.87
CA ASN A 281 -20.62 -7.31 15.42
C ASN A 281 -21.94 -7.03 14.72
N TYR A 282 -21.92 -6.06 13.77
CA TYR A 282 -23.07 -5.63 12.97
C TYR A 282 -22.87 -5.90 11.46
N ARG A 283 -21.86 -6.69 11.12
CA ARG A 283 -21.45 -6.95 9.73
C ARG A 283 -21.73 -8.38 9.30
N SER A 284 -21.21 -9.34 10.04
CA SER A 284 -21.10 -10.74 9.63
C SER A 284 -22.09 -11.63 10.36
N THR A 285 -22.48 -12.73 9.74
CA THR A 285 -23.30 -13.79 10.37
C THR A 285 -22.49 -14.57 11.41
N GLN A 286 -23.18 -15.24 12.35
CA GLN A 286 -22.56 -15.94 13.47
C GLN A 286 -21.58 -17.05 13.04
N PRO A 287 -21.85 -17.89 11.99
CA PRO A 287 -20.88 -18.91 11.55
C PRO A 287 -19.52 -18.31 11.11
N ILE A 288 -19.55 -17.18 10.40
CA ILE A 288 -18.33 -16.48 9.98
C ILE A 288 -17.55 -16.00 11.21
N LEU A 289 -18.24 -15.42 12.19
CA LEU A 289 -17.61 -14.94 13.43
C LEU A 289 -17.03 -16.08 14.27
N ASN A 290 -17.75 -17.19 14.40
CA ASN A 290 -17.29 -18.36 15.15
C ASN A 290 -15.99 -18.92 14.57
N ALA A 291 -15.94 -19.06 13.24
CA ALA A 291 -14.74 -19.52 12.56
C ALA A 291 -13.59 -18.51 12.68
N SER A 292 -13.86 -17.22 12.51
CA SER A 292 -12.86 -16.17 12.66
C SER A 292 -12.31 -16.07 14.08
N ASN A 293 -13.19 -16.19 15.10
CA ASN A 293 -12.78 -16.23 16.50
C ASN A 293 -11.91 -17.47 16.79
N ALA A 294 -12.24 -18.65 16.21
CA ALA A 294 -11.46 -19.86 16.38
C ALA A 294 -10.04 -19.71 15.81
N VAL A 295 -9.92 -19.19 14.60
CA VAL A 295 -8.61 -18.95 13.97
C VAL A 295 -7.77 -17.99 14.82
N ILE A 296 -8.31 -16.80 15.14
CA ILE A 296 -7.53 -15.77 15.83
C ILE A 296 -7.21 -16.11 17.28
N ALA A 297 -7.93 -17.05 17.91
CA ALA A 297 -7.67 -17.50 19.27
C ALA A 297 -6.28 -18.16 19.44
N HIS A 298 -5.66 -18.62 18.35
CA HIS A 298 -4.31 -19.21 18.37
C HIS A 298 -3.19 -18.17 18.52
N ASN A 299 -3.48 -16.88 18.35
CA ASN A 299 -2.50 -15.82 18.61
C ASN A 299 -2.37 -15.53 20.10
N GLN A 300 -1.16 -15.21 20.56
CA GLN A 300 -0.87 -14.87 21.94
C GLN A 300 -0.87 -13.36 22.18
N SER A 301 -0.33 -12.59 21.24
CA SER A 301 -0.23 -11.11 21.33
C SER A 301 -1.57 -10.45 20.99
N ARG A 302 -2.54 -10.55 21.92
CA ARG A 302 -3.91 -10.02 21.72
C ARG A 302 -4.64 -9.68 23.01
N ILE A 303 -5.69 -8.87 22.91
CA ILE A 303 -6.69 -8.69 23.96
C ILE A 303 -7.86 -9.61 23.65
N LYS A 304 -8.16 -10.54 24.56
CA LYS A 304 -9.26 -11.51 24.36
C LYS A 304 -10.59 -10.78 24.21
N LYS A 305 -11.27 -11.07 23.12
CA LYS A 305 -12.64 -10.66 22.83
C LYS A 305 -13.26 -11.69 21.91
N ASP A 306 -14.46 -12.14 22.20
CA ASP A 306 -15.21 -13.03 21.33
C ASP A 306 -16.32 -12.21 20.68
N LEU A 307 -16.25 -12.13 19.35
CA LEU A 307 -17.26 -11.42 18.59
C LEU A 307 -18.54 -12.25 18.53
N PHE A 308 -19.66 -11.59 18.73
CA PHE A 308 -20.99 -12.16 18.56
C PHE A 308 -21.86 -11.21 17.73
N THR A 309 -22.92 -11.76 17.13
CA THR A 309 -23.88 -10.95 16.36
C THR A 309 -25.32 -11.38 16.66
N GLN A 310 -26.23 -10.46 16.43
CA GLN A 310 -27.68 -10.73 16.42
C GLN A 310 -28.24 -10.79 14.99
N LEU A 311 -27.36 -10.66 13.97
CA LEU A 311 -27.77 -10.75 12.58
C LEU A 311 -28.21 -12.20 12.25
N PRO A 312 -29.35 -12.37 11.54
CA PRO A 312 -29.78 -13.67 11.09
C PRO A 312 -28.82 -14.24 10.04
N GLY A 313 -28.71 -15.56 10.00
CA GLY A 313 -27.94 -16.29 9.00
C GLY A 313 -27.18 -17.46 9.60
N ASN A 314 -27.32 -18.62 8.97
CA ASN A 314 -26.71 -19.89 9.42
C ASN A 314 -25.89 -20.56 8.30
N GLU A 315 -25.62 -19.85 7.19
CA GLU A 315 -24.79 -20.39 6.09
C GLU A 315 -23.39 -20.66 6.62
N LYS A 316 -22.96 -21.93 6.53
CA LYS A 316 -21.63 -22.36 6.94
C LYS A 316 -20.57 -21.85 5.96
N ILE A 317 -19.32 -21.88 6.36
CA ILE A 317 -18.21 -21.57 5.49
C ILE A 317 -18.04 -22.71 4.48
N HIS A 318 -18.08 -22.39 3.20
CA HIS A 318 -17.86 -23.35 2.14
C HIS A 318 -16.38 -23.53 1.88
N VAL A 319 -15.88 -24.76 2.03
CA VAL A 319 -14.49 -25.10 1.75
C VAL A 319 -14.43 -26.08 0.60
N HIS A 320 -13.73 -25.72 -0.49
CA HIS A 320 -13.62 -26.50 -1.70
C HIS A 320 -12.16 -26.72 -2.12
N CYS A 321 -11.89 -27.93 -2.63
CA CYS A 321 -10.56 -28.32 -3.10
C CYS A 321 -10.61 -28.66 -4.58
N GLU A 322 -9.81 -27.99 -5.39
CA GLU A 322 -9.63 -28.29 -6.81
C GLU A 322 -8.32 -29.01 -7.11
N SER A 323 -8.23 -29.58 -8.33
CA SER A 323 -7.07 -30.37 -8.76
C SER A 323 -5.83 -29.51 -9.00
N ASP A 324 -5.99 -28.32 -9.56
CA ASP A 324 -4.91 -27.49 -10.05
C ASP A 324 -5.26 -26.00 -10.13
N ASP A 325 -4.27 -25.19 -10.55
CA ASP A 325 -4.36 -23.74 -10.68
C ASP A 325 -5.29 -23.23 -11.77
N ASP A 326 -5.71 -24.07 -12.70
CA ASP A 326 -6.66 -23.71 -13.76
C ASP A 326 -8.11 -24.01 -13.37
N GLN A 327 -8.35 -25.05 -12.57
CA GLN A 327 -9.69 -25.49 -12.14
C GLN A 327 -10.24 -24.62 -11.01
N GLU A 328 -9.41 -24.18 -10.07
CA GLU A 328 -9.84 -23.33 -8.96
C GLU A 328 -10.46 -22.01 -9.45
N PRO A 329 -9.82 -21.22 -10.35
CA PRO A 329 -10.44 -20.02 -10.90
C PRO A 329 -11.72 -20.29 -11.71
N LEU A 330 -11.79 -21.43 -12.39
CA LEU A 330 -12.99 -21.84 -13.14
C LEU A 330 -14.16 -22.14 -12.20
N TYR A 331 -13.90 -22.84 -11.09
CA TYR A 331 -14.89 -23.10 -10.05
C TYR A 331 -15.40 -21.79 -9.43
N VAL A 332 -14.50 -20.89 -9.05
CA VAL A 332 -14.87 -19.60 -8.47
C VAL A 332 -15.69 -18.75 -9.45
N ALA A 333 -15.32 -18.69 -10.74
CA ALA A 333 -16.09 -17.95 -11.74
C ALA A 333 -17.52 -18.50 -11.87
N ARG A 334 -17.71 -19.83 -11.82
CA ARG A 334 -19.04 -20.44 -11.80
C ARG A 334 -19.86 -20.05 -10.57
N LEU A 335 -19.23 -20.06 -9.38
CA LEU A 335 -19.90 -19.66 -8.15
C LEU A 335 -20.29 -18.17 -8.16
N VAL A 336 -19.41 -17.29 -8.63
CA VAL A 336 -19.71 -15.86 -8.79
C VAL A 336 -20.94 -15.65 -9.65
N LYS A 337 -21.01 -16.35 -10.80
CA LYS A 337 -22.18 -16.28 -11.69
C LYS A 337 -23.44 -16.84 -11.01
N GLN A 338 -23.33 -17.97 -10.34
CA GLN A 338 -24.43 -18.57 -9.59
C GLN A 338 -24.98 -17.63 -8.51
N ARG A 339 -24.11 -16.95 -7.74
CA ARG A 339 -24.54 -15.98 -6.74
C ARG A 339 -25.17 -14.74 -7.37
N HIS A 340 -24.65 -14.29 -8.51
CA HIS A 340 -25.26 -13.19 -9.25
C HIS A 340 -26.66 -13.58 -9.77
N ASP A 341 -26.84 -14.78 -10.32
CA ASP A 341 -28.13 -15.29 -10.77
C ASP A 341 -29.14 -15.44 -9.62
N GLN A 342 -28.65 -15.60 -8.38
CA GLN A 342 -29.45 -15.58 -7.14
C GLN A 342 -29.76 -14.15 -6.64
N GLY A 343 -29.36 -13.11 -7.35
CA GLY A 343 -29.66 -11.70 -7.05
C GLY A 343 -28.60 -10.95 -6.23
N VAL A 344 -27.40 -11.52 -6.05
CA VAL A 344 -26.29 -10.79 -5.42
C VAL A 344 -25.57 -9.94 -6.46
N PRO A 345 -25.53 -8.60 -6.35
CA PRO A 345 -24.77 -7.75 -7.28
C PRO A 345 -23.29 -8.11 -7.27
N TYR A 346 -22.63 -8.02 -8.43
CA TYR A 346 -21.16 -8.24 -8.51
C TYR A 346 -20.39 -7.30 -7.58
N ALA A 347 -20.82 -6.04 -7.44
CA ALA A 347 -20.20 -5.08 -6.55
C ALA A 347 -20.23 -5.48 -5.06
N ASN A 348 -21.13 -6.40 -4.68
CA ASN A 348 -21.20 -6.95 -3.33
C ASN A 348 -20.41 -8.24 -3.17
N MET A 349 -19.60 -8.62 -4.15
CA MET A 349 -18.74 -9.80 -4.13
C MET A 349 -17.26 -9.40 -4.26
N ALA A 350 -16.38 -10.16 -3.64
CA ALA A 350 -14.94 -9.99 -3.79
C ALA A 350 -14.20 -11.31 -3.85
N VAL A 351 -13.15 -11.37 -4.68
CA VAL A 351 -12.14 -12.43 -4.69
C VAL A 351 -10.91 -11.88 -3.96
N LEU A 352 -10.59 -12.50 -2.83
CA LEU A 352 -9.47 -12.10 -1.98
C LEU A 352 -8.34 -13.11 -2.08
N TYR A 353 -7.14 -12.62 -2.30
CA TYR A 353 -5.92 -13.43 -2.39
C TYR A 353 -4.78 -12.80 -1.58
N ARG A 354 -3.76 -13.62 -1.23
CA ARG A 354 -2.61 -13.17 -0.45
C ARG A 354 -1.66 -12.30 -1.27
N SER A 355 -1.49 -12.57 -2.54
CA SER A 355 -0.49 -11.93 -3.40
C SER A 355 -1.04 -11.60 -4.79
N ASN A 356 -0.61 -10.47 -5.36
CA ASN A 356 -1.11 -9.97 -6.64
C ASN A 356 -0.90 -10.90 -7.83
N TYR A 357 0.15 -11.74 -7.84
CA TYR A 357 0.38 -12.68 -8.95
C TYR A 357 -0.79 -13.67 -9.15
N THR A 358 -1.54 -13.94 -8.08
CA THR A 358 -2.71 -14.83 -8.10
C THR A 358 -3.82 -14.30 -9.00
N SER A 359 -3.96 -12.97 -9.15
CA SER A 359 -5.08 -12.35 -9.87
C SER A 359 -5.21 -12.81 -11.32
N ARG A 360 -4.07 -13.02 -12.03
CA ARG A 360 -4.07 -13.30 -13.49
C ARG A 360 -4.90 -14.51 -13.90
N ALA A 361 -4.85 -15.60 -13.12
CA ALA A 361 -5.64 -16.80 -13.41
C ALA A 361 -7.14 -16.52 -13.24
N PHE A 362 -7.52 -15.78 -12.20
CA PHE A 362 -8.91 -15.38 -11.94
C PHE A 362 -9.41 -14.37 -12.97
N GLU A 363 -8.62 -13.35 -13.33
CA GLU A 363 -8.94 -12.38 -14.39
C GLU A 363 -9.26 -13.07 -15.72
N LYS A 364 -8.40 -14.03 -16.13
CA LYS A 364 -8.60 -14.82 -17.34
C LYS A 364 -9.96 -15.53 -17.34
N ARG A 365 -10.32 -16.17 -16.20
CA ARG A 365 -11.57 -16.93 -16.09
C ARG A 365 -12.79 -16.03 -15.97
N MET A 366 -12.72 -14.92 -15.24
CA MET A 366 -13.80 -13.91 -15.17
C MET A 366 -14.11 -13.36 -16.56
N ARG A 367 -13.07 -13.01 -17.34
CA ARG A 367 -13.22 -12.55 -18.73
C ARG A 367 -13.87 -13.60 -19.63
N GLN A 368 -13.43 -14.87 -19.56
CA GLN A 368 -13.99 -15.97 -20.33
C GLN A 368 -15.46 -16.24 -19.98
N ALA A 369 -15.85 -16.04 -18.73
CA ALA A 369 -17.21 -16.20 -18.24
C ALA A 369 -18.11 -14.97 -18.50
N GLY A 370 -17.56 -13.86 -19.06
CA GLY A 370 -18.29 -12.62 -19.27
C GLY A 370 -18.65 -11.89 -17.97
N ILE A 371 -17.90 -12.13 -16.89
CA ILE A 371 -18.12 -11.49 -15.59
C ILE A 371 -17.34 -10.18 -15.56
N PRO A 372 -18.00 -9.02 -15.33
CA PRO A 372 -17.30 -7.74 -15.17
C PRO A 372 -16.48 -7.75 -13.88
N TYR A 373 -15.21 -7.37 -13.94
CA TYR A 373 -14.31 -7.36 -12.80
C TYR A 373 -13.37 -6.15 -12.83
N VAL A 374 -12.89 -5.79 -11.66
CA VAL A 374 -11.82 -4.81 -11.48
C VAL A 374 -10.77 -5.37 -10.54
N VAL A 375 -9.48 -5.24 -10.92
CA VAL A 375 -8.36 -5.53 -10.04
C VAL A 375 -8.08 -4.29 -9.21
N TYR A 376 -8.45 -4.34 -7.94
CA TYR A 376 -8.28 -3.23 -7.01
C TYR A 376 -6.81 -3.13 -6.56
N GLY A 377 -6.23 -1.93 -6.65
CA GLY A 377 -4.81 -1.71 -6.39
C GLY A 377 -3.91 -1.91 -7.62
N GLY A 378 -4.47 -1.83 -8.84
CA GLY A 378 -3.71 -1.63 -10.09
C GLY A 378 -2.85 -0.35 -10.05
N ILE A 379 -2.27 0.09 -11.17
CA ILE A 379 -1.50 1.35 -11.21
C ILE A 379 -2.41 2.49 -10.75
N ARG A 380 -1.99 3.17 -9.70
CA ARG A 380 -2.77 4.24 -9.07
C ARG A 380 -3.00 5.38 -10.05
N PHE A 381 -4.16 6.04 -9.96
CA PHE A 381 -4.52 7.12 -10.89
C PHE A 381 -3.43 8.19 -11.00
N TYR A 382 -3.00 8.74 -9.87
CA TYR A 382 -1.95 9.78 -9.85
C TYR A 382 -0.53 9.24 -10.13
N GLU A 383 -0.35 7.91 -10.20
CA GLU A 383 0.91 7.27 -10.62
C GLU A 383 0.96 6.98 -12.12
N ARG A 384 -0.16 7.15 -12.85
CA ARG A 384 -0.21 7.00 -14.30
C ARG A 384 0.69 8.03 -14.97
N GLN A 385 1.40 7.61 -16.01
CA GLN A 385 2.40 8.45 -16.69
C GLN A 385 1.83 9.79 -17.11
N GLU A 386 0.70 9.79 -17.80
CA GLU A 386 0.05 10.99 -18.33
C GLU A 386 -0.41 11.95 -17.23
N ILE A 387 -0.87 11.41 -16.11
CA ILE A 387 -1.27 12.21 -14.94
C ILE A 387 -0.05 12.87 -14.30
N LYS A 388 1.02 12.11 -14.09
CA LYS A 388 2.28 12.67 -13.55
C LYS A 388 2.89 13.71 -14.46
N ASP A 389 2.79 13.53 -15.78
CA ASP A 389 3.27 14.50 -16.77
C ASP A 389 2.45 15.80 -16.69
N ALA A 390 1.11 15.69 -16.62
CA ALA A 390 0.22 16.84 -16.45
C ALA A 390 0.48 17.59 -15.15
N LEU A 391 0.56 16.86 -14.02
CA LEU A 391 0.87 17.45 -12.70
C LEU A 391 2.26 18.09 -12.67
N SER A 392 3.24 17.55 -13.40
CA SER A 392 4.57 18.17 -13.51
C SER A 392 4.53 19.48 -14.27
N TYR A 393 3.73 19.58 -15.34
CA TYR A 393 3.48 20.85 -15.99
C TYR A 393 2.81 21.87 -15.07
N LEU A 394 1.76 21.45 -14.35
CA LEU A 394 1.07 22.31 -13.38
C LEU A 394 2.03 22.76 -12.26
N LYS A 395 2.91 21.88 -11.78
CA LYS A 395 3.94 22.20 -10.79
C LYS A 395 4.92 23.25 -11.31
N LEU A 396 5.29 23.20 -12.58
CA LEU A 396 6.13 24.24 -13.22
C LEU A 396 5.42 25.60 -13.33
N CYS A 397 4.08 25.62 -13.28
CA CYS A 397 3.28 26.84 -13.28
C CYS A 397 3.08 27.46 -11.89
N THR A 398 3.46 26.79 -10.80
CA THR A 398 3.40 27.40 -9.46
C THR A 398 4.35 28.60 -9.38
N ARG A 399 3.97 29.62 -8.61
CA ARG A 399 4.86 30.77 -8.35
C ARG A 399 5.97 30.33 -7.42
N PRO A 400 7.23 30.54 -7.79
CA PRO A 400 8.30 30.45 -6.82
C PRO A 400 8.10 31.49 -5.72
N ASP A 401 8.38 31.13 -4.46
CA ASP A 401 8.57 32.13 -3.41
C ASP A 401 9.66 33.08 -3.88
N LEU A 402 9.34 34.36 -3.98
CA LEU A 402 10.23 35.39 -4.53
C LEU A 402 11.55 35.56 -3.73
N GLU A 403 11.65 34.92 -2.58
CA GLU A 403 12.80 35.00 -1.66
C GLU A 403 13.78 33.81 -1.78
N ASP A 404 13.46 32.74 -2.53
CA ASP A 404 14.37 31.60 -2.70
C ASP A 404 14.71 31.33 -4.16
N PRO A 405 15.79 31.95 -4.70
CA PRO A 405 16.25 31.67 -6.07
C PRO A 405 16.77 30.22 -6.27
N GLN A 406 16.88 29.43 -5.21
CA GLN A 406 17.41 28.06 -5.22
C GLN A 406 16.35 26.97 -5.37
N GLN A 407 15.26 27.23 -6.07
CA GLN A 407 14.16 26.26 -6.17
C GLN A 407 14.50 25.00 -7.03
N PHE A 408 15.36 24.16 -6.47
CA PHE A 408 15.65 22.82 -7.01
C PHE A 408 14.43 21.89 -7.01
N SER A 409 13.35 22.27 -6.33
CA SER A 409 12.12 21.52 -6.26
C SER A 409 11.42 21.36 -7.62
N LEU A 410 11.66 22.28 -8.56
CA LEU A 410 11.11 22.23 -9.92
C LEU A 410 11.93 21.36 -10.88
N ASP A 411 13.17 21.02 -10.55
CA ASP A 411 14.08 20.30 -11.45
C ASP A 411 13.60 18.91 -11.79
N LEU A 412 12.92 18.25 -10.87
CA LEU A 412 12.29 16.95 -11.12
C LEU A 412 11.14 17.07 -12.14
N ALA A 413 10.32 18.11 -12.00
CA ALA A 413 9.24 18.38 -12.94
C ALA A 413 9.79 18.74 -14.32
N VAL A 414 10.85 19.58 -14.41
CA VAL A 414 11.55 19.88 -15.66
C VAL A 414 12.07 18.60 -16.31
N THR A 415 12.80 17.78 -15.55
CA THR A 415 13.39 16.53 -16.06
C THR A 415 12.34 15.61 -16.64
N ARG A 416 11.15 15.57 -16.05
CA ARG A 416 10.05 14.73 -16.49
C ARG A 416 9.44 15.22 -17.81
N VAL A 417 9.13 16.50 -17.92
CA VAL A 417 8.32 17.00 -19.04
C VAL A 417 9.09 17.67 -20.16
N ILE A 418 10.38 17.91 -20.00
CA ILE A 418 11.20 18.62 -21.01
C ILE A 418 11.17 17.95 -22.41
N ASN A 419 10.99 16.64 -22.47
CA ASN A 419 10.80 15.85 -23.69
C ASN A 419 9.43 15.17 -23.80
N GLN A 420 8.43 15.65 -23.12
CA GLN A 420 7.05 15.21 -23.21
C GLN A 420 6.13 16.42 -23.54
N PRO A 421 5.80 16.68 -24.79
CA PRO A 421 6.19 16.04 -26.07
C PRO A 421 7.67 16.13 -26.42
N ARG A 422 8.10 15.30 -27.37
CA ARG A 422 9.51 15.15 -27.75
C ARG A 422 10.11 16.45 -28.33
N ARG A 423 10.98 17.12 -27.55
CA ARG A 423 11.68 18.37 -27.95
C ARG A 423 13.12 18.15 -28.40
N LYS A 424 13.59 16.92 -28.52
CA LYS A 424 14.95 16.56 -28.96
C LYS A 424 16.07 17.18 -28.07
N ILE A 425 15.84 17.35 -26.79
CA ILE A 425 16.85 17.71 -25.81
C ILE A 425 17.42 16.39 -25.27
N GLY A 426 18.60 16.00 -25.77
CA GLY A 426 19.18 14.69 -25.45
C GLY A 426 19.66 14.55 -24.01
N ALA A 427 19.84 13.31 -23.54
CA ALA A 427 20.28 13.01 -22.18
C ALA A 427 21.61 13.71 -21.81
N VAL A 428 22.57 13.81 -22.75
CA VAL A 428 23.84 14.49 -22.53
C VAL A 428 23.65 15.99 -22.29
N SER A 429 22.72 16.62 -23.03
CA SER A 429 22.41 18.05 -22.84
C SER A 429 21.70 18.29 -21.52
N LEU A 430 20.78 17.40 -21.15
CA LEU A 430 20.08 17.45 -19.88
C LEU A 430 21.06 17.32 -18.69
N GLN A 431 22.01 16.38 -18.81
CA GLN A 431 23.04 16.22 -17.79
C GLN A 431 23.90 17.48 -17.63
N LYS A 432 24.31 18.12 -18.75
CA LYS A 432 25.06 19.39 -18.70
C LYS A 432 24.27 20.48 -17.98
N ILE A 433 22.98 20.60 -18.25
CA ILE A 433 22.09 21.57 -17.57
C ILE A 433 22.03 21.28 -16.07
N GLN A 434 21.89 20.00 -15.69
CA GLN A 434 21.87 19.59 -14.28
C GLN A 434 23.20 19.89 -13.57
N ASP A 435 24.33 19.61 -14.23
CA ASP A 435 25.66 19.85 -13.70
C ASP A 435 25.94 21.36 -13.54
N GLU A 436 25.52 22.18 -14.53
CA GLU A 436 25.63 23.63 -14.47
C GLU A 436 24.71 24.22 -13.39
N ALA A 437 23.45 23.76 -13.29
CA ALA A 437 22.51 24.15 -12.26
C ALA A 437 23.08 23.89 -10.86
N SER A 438 23.66 22.70 -10.66
CA SER A 438 24.30 22.31 -9.39
C SER A 438 25.51 23.17 -9.06
N ARG A 439 26.37 23.47 -10.06
CA ARG A 439 27.57 24.31 -9.87
C ARG A 439 27.21 25.76 -9.53
N ARG A 440 26.16 26.28 -10.17
CA ARG A 440 25.73 27.69 -9.98
C ARG A 440 24.75 27.87 -8.83
N HIS A 441 24.30 26.78 -8.20
CA HIS A 441 23.26 26.76 -7.17
C HIS A 441 21.96 27.47 -7.59
N ILE A 442 21.52 27.25 -8.83
CA ILE A 442 20.27 27.75 -9.40
C ILE A 442 19.47 26.57 -9.98
N ASN A 443 18.15 26.74 -10.19
CA ASN A 443 17.33 25.68 -10.79
C ASN A 443 17.59 25.51 -12.30
N MET A 444 17.15 24.39 -12.86
CA MET A 444 17.36 24.05 -14.27
C MET A 444 16.70 25.04 -15.24
N LEU A 445 15.54 25.62 -14.90
CA LEU A 445 14.88 26.63 -15.75
C LEU A 445 15.74 27.91 -15.84
N GLU A 446 16.25 28.40 -14.72
CA GLU A 446 17.14 29.56 -14.71
C GLU A 446 18.49 29.25 -15.37
N THR A 447 18.99 28.03 -15.21
CA THR A 447 20.18 27.56 -15.94
C THR A 447 19.95 27.60 -17.45
N MET A 448 18.82 27.06 -17.93
CA MET A 448 18.50 27.08 -19.38
C MET A 448 18.34 28.51 -19.90
N ARG A 449 17.88 29.45 -19.10
CA ARG A 449 17.71 30.87 -19.46
C ARG A 449 19.04 31.60 -19.62
N HIS A 450 20.04 31.25 -18.79
CA HIS A 450 21.30 32.00 -18.67
C HIS A 450 22.55 31.15 -18.95
N SER A 451 22.42 29.94 -19.53
CA SER A 451 23.56 29.07 -19.80
C SER A 451 24.42 29.57 -20.95
N GLU A 452 25.71 29.67 -20.69
CA GLU A 452 26.74 29.93 -21.70
C GLU A 452 27.26 28.63 -22.34
N ASP A 453 27.11 27.50 -21.63
CA ASP A 453 27.56 26.16 -22.07
C ASP A 453 26.62 25.54 -23.12
N LEU A 454 25.39 26.02 -23.23
CA LEU A 454 24.42 25.59 -24.23
C LEU A 454 24.64 26.33 -25.57
N THR A 455 24.78 25.60 -26.65
CA THR A 455 25.05 26.18 -27.97
C THR A 455 24.11 25.62 -29.03
N GLY A 456 23.97 26.38 -30.14
CA GLY A 456 23.27 25.96 -31.35
C GLY A 456 21.81 25.58 -31.15
N ALA A 457 21.38 24.48 -31.76
CA ALA A 457 19.97 24.03 -31.76
C ALA A 457 19.49 23.59 -30.34
N THR A 458 20.39 23.13 -29.48
CA THR A 458 20.03 22.73 -28.11
C THR A 458 19.69 23.96 -27.26
N LYS A 459 20.47 25.03 -27.36
CA LYS A 459 20.20 26.29 -26.68
C LYS A 459 18.81 26.81 -27.02
N LYS A 460 18.53 26.92 -28.36
CA LYS A 460 17.22 27.38 -28.83
C LYS A 460 16.06 26.53 -28.30
N ARG A 461 16.19 25.20 -28.27
CA ARG A 461 15.14 24.32 -27.74
C ARG A 461 14.91 24.49 -26.22
N CYS A 462 15.97 24.75 -25.49
CA CYS A 462 15.87 25.07 -24.06
C CYS A 462 15.20 26.43 -23.84
N GLU A 463 15.58 27.46 -24.63
CA GLU A 463 14.93 28.77 -24.62
C GLU A 463 13.44 28.66 -24.97
N ASP A 464 13.09 27.91 -26.02
CA ASP A 464 11.70 27.66 -26.43
C ASP A 464 10.90 26.98 -25.30
N PHE A 465 11.50 26.03 -24.56
CA PHE A 465 10.86 25.38 -23.41
C PHE A 465 10.68 26.35 -22.24
N VAL A 466 11.67 27.17 -21.93
CA VAL A 466 11.57 28.20 -20.89
C VAL A 466 10.47 29.19 -21.22
N HIS A 467 10.43 29.68 -22.48
CA HIS A 467 9.35 30.58 -22.94
C HIS A 467 7.96 29.95 -22.82
N LEU A 468 7.85 28.66 -23.12
CA LEU A 468 6.59 27.94 -22.91
C LEU A 468 6.18 27.99 -21.43
N ILE A 469 7.07 27.68 -20.49
CA ILE A 469 6.73 27.69 -19.06
C ILE A 469 6.39 29.10 -18.58
N ASP A 470 7.10 30.13 -19.07
CA ASP A 470 6.79 31.54 -18.75
C ASP A 470 5.42 31.95 -19.28
N ASP A 471 5.08 31.54 -20.50
CA ASP A 471 3.76 31.75 -21.11
C ASP A 471 2.66 31.10 -20.26
N LEU A 472 2.82 29.82 -19.89
CA LEU A 472 1.86 29.11 -19.04
C LEU A 472 1.67 29.80 -17.68
N ARG A 473 2.76 30.25 -17.05
CA ARG A 473 2.73 31.00 -15.78
C ARG A 473 1.96 32.31 -15.88
N SER A 474 2.14 33.05 -16.99
CA SER A 474 1.50 34.37 -17.18
C SER A 474 0.00 34.29 -17.32
N HIS A 475 -0.53 33.17 -17.83
CA HIS A 475 -1.96 32.96 -18.06
C HIS A 475 -2.66 32.19 -16.92
N ARG A 476 -1.96 31.90 -15.84
CA ARG A 476 -2.49 31.07 -14.74
C ARG A 476 -3.75 31.63 -14.09
N GLU A 477 -3.82 32.95 -13.94
CA GLU A 477 -4.96 33.64 -13.30
C GLU A 477 -6.11 33.98 -14.27
N ASP A 478 -5.91 33.71 -15.58
CA ASP A 478 -6.91 34.00 -16.60
C ASP A 478 -7.98 32.90 -16.69
N TYR A 479 -7.76 31.76 -16.06
CA TYR A 479 -8.62 30.57 -16.12
C TYR A 479 -9.01 30.05 -14.74
N ALA A 480 -10.18 29.42 -14.62
CA ALA A 480 -10.48 28.54 -13.52
C ALA A 480 -9.48 27.36 -13.49
N LEU A 481 -9.21 26.77 -12.31
CA LEU A 481 -8.14 25.79 -12.15
C LEU A 481 -8.29 24.55 -13.08
N GLU A 482 -9.51 24.06 -13.25
CA GLU A 482 -9.85 22.96 -14.16
C GLU A 482 -9.65 23.33 -15.64
N ASP A 483 -9.96 24.56 -16.03
CA ASP A 483 -9.76 25.03 -17.41
C ASP A 483 -8.31 25.43 -17.69
N PHE A 484 -7.57 25.80 -16.63
CA PHE A 484 -6.13 26.00 -16.72
C PHE A 484 -5.39 24.70 -17.06
N LEU A 485 -5.86 23.55 -16.58
CA LEU A 485 -5.30 22.26 -16.98
C LEU A 485 -5.41 22.05 -18.50
N ASP A 486 -6.56 22.31 -19.10
CA ASP A 486 -6.75 22.20 -20.56
C ASP A 486 -5.80 23.14 -21.30
N TYR A 487 -5.73 24.40 -20.89
CA TYR A 487 -4.80 25.38 -21.46
C TYR A 487 -3.33 24.87 -21.42
N VAL A 488 -2.90 24.31 -20.30
CA VAL A 488 -1.55 23.76 -20.11
C VAL A 488 -1.32 22.57 -21.04
N LEU A 489 -2.27 21.65 -21.15
CA LEU A 489 -2.13 20.44 -21.98
C LEU A 489 -2.11 20.77 -23.47
N ASP A 490 -2.95 21.71 -23.92
CA ASP A 490 -3.01 22.15 -25.30
C ASP A 490 -1.77 22.97 -25.68
N ARG A 491 -1.42 23.95 -24.85
CA ARG A 491 -0.31 24.87 -25.12
C ARG A 491 1.05 24.19 -25.08
N SER A 492 1.23 23.19 -24.20
CA SER A 492 2.44 22.37 -24.17
C SER A 492 2.55 21.42 -25.37
N GLY A 493 1.46 21.18 -26.10
CA GLY A 493 1.36 20.20 -27.17
C GLY A 493 1.16 18.77 -26.66
N TYR A 494 0.92 18.57 -25.35
CA TYR A 494 0.80 17.25 -24.76
C TYR A 494 -0.48 16.53 -25.22
N MET A 495 -1.61 17.25 -25.25
CA MET A 495 -2.88 16.72 -25.75
C MET A 495 -2.76 16.31 -27.24
N ASN A 496 -2.19 17.16 -28.07
CA ASN A 496 -1.97 16.86 -29.50
C ASN A 496 -1.08 15.63 -29.71
N MET A 497 -0.07 15.43 -28.85
CA MET A 497 0.78 14.22 -28.88
C MET A 497 -0.06 12.95 -28.64
N LEU A 498 -0.91 12.94 -27.62
CA LEU A 498 -1.76 11.78 -27.31
C LEU A 498 -2.82 11.52 -28.40
N GLU A 499 -3.38 12.58 -29.00
CA GLU A 499 -4.31 12.47 -30.12
C GLU A 499 -3.65 11.85 -31.37
N GLN A 500 -2.40 12.22 -31.66
CA GLN A 500 -1.62 11.62 -32.74
C GLN A 500 -1.21 10.17 -32.46
N GLU A 501 -1.04 9.80 -31.22
CA GLU A 501 -0.78 8.42 -30.78
C GLU A 501 -2.07 7.58 -30.73
N GLU A 502 -3.24 8.18 -30.96
CA GLU A 502 -4.57 7.56 -30.82
C GLU A 502 -4.80 6.93 -29.43
N ASP A 503 -4.12 7.44 -28.38
CA ASP A 503 -4.18 6.89 -27.03
C ASP A 503 -5.39 7.44 -26.26
N THR A 504 -6.57 6.95 -26.63
CA THR A 504 -7.85 7.35 -26.01
C THR A 504 -7.89 7.10 -24.51
N ALA A 505 -7.21 6.05 -24.03
CA ALA A 505 -7.19 5.72 -22.61
C ALA A 505 -6.46 6.79 -21.78
N ARG A 506 -5.33 7.31 -22.27
CA ARG A 506 -4.62 8.40 -21.61
C ARG A 506 -5.39 9.71 -21.67
N ILE A 507 -6.04 9.99 -22.80
CA ILE A 507 -6.90 11.18 -22.96
C ILE A 507 -8.05 11.15 -21.94
N ASP A 508 -8.71 10.00 -21.77
CA ASP A 508 -9.79 9.86 -20.82
C ASP A 508 -9.31 10.01 -19.35
N ASN A 509 -8.10 9.55 -19.05
CA ASN A 509 -7.47 9.79 -17.76
C ASN A 509 -7.22 11.30 -17.48
N LEU A 510 -6.85 12.07 -18.49
CA LEU A 510 -6.68 13.53 -18.33
C LEU A 510 -8.02 14.26 -18.15
N LYS A 511 -9.10 13.80 -18.80
CA LYS A 511 -10.45 14.32 -18.55
C LYS A 511 -10.91 14.01 -17.11
N GLU A 512 -10.57 12.80 -16.60
CA GLU A 512 -10.84 12.44 -15.21
C GLU A 512 -10.06 13.34 -14.24
N LEU A 513 -8.78 13.68 -14.55
CA LEU A 513 -8.01 14.65 -13.76
C LEU A 513 -8.68 16.03 -13.74
N LYS A 514 -9.20 16.50 -14.88
CA LYS A 514 -9.95 17.76 -14.95
C LYS A 514 -11.18 17.73 -14.05
N GLN A 515 -11.92 16.62 -14.07
CA GLN A 515 -13.11 16.45 -13.23
C GLN A 515 -12.76 16.43 -11.74
N ASP A 516 -11.64 15.79 -11.37
CA ASP A 516 -11.12 15.78 -10.00
C ASP A 516 -10.78 17.19 -9.49
N ILE A 517 -10.10 18.00 -10.33
CA ILE A 517 -9.82 19.39 -10.01
C ILE A 517 -11.12 20.18 -9.79
N ALA A 518 -12.07 20.07 -10.72
CA ALA A 518 -13.35 20.78 -10.65
C ALA A 518 -14.13 20.40 -9.38
N GLN A 519 -14.16 19.12 -9.02
CA GLN A 519 -14.80 18.65 -7.79
C GLN A 519 -14.09 19.20 -6.55
N THR A 520 -12.75 19.19 -6.51
CA THR A 520 -11.98 19.72 -5.37
C THR A 520 -12.24 21.21 -5.17
N VAL A 521 -12.30 21.99 -6.26
CA VAL A 521 -12.65 23.42 -6.21
C VAL A 521 -14.09 23.64 -5.76
N GLN A 522 -15.03 22.79 -6.19
CA GLN A 522 -16.42 22.86 -5.73
C GLN A 522 -16.56 22.56 -4.23
N GLU A 523 -15.81 21.58 -3.72
CA GLU A 523 -15.80 21.23 -2.28
C GLU A 523 -15.07 22.28 -1.43
N ASN A 524 -14.06 22.93 -1.96
CA ASN A 524 -13.31 23.99 -1.30
C ASN A 524 -12.98 25.13 -2.29
N PRO A 525 -13.81 26.18 -2.37
CA PRO A 525 -13.61 27.30 -3.31
C PRO A 525 -12.30 28.07 -3.13
N ASP A 526 -11.64 27.96 -1.98
CA ASP A 526 -10.34 28.60 -1.71
C ASP A 526 -9.13 27.74 -2.20
N THR A 527 -9.39 26.65 -2.93
CA THR A 527 -8.36 25.79 -3.46
C THR A 527 -7.52 26.52 -4.50
N THR A 528 -6.23 26.68 -4.22
CA THR A 528 -5.25 27.20 -5.17
C THR A 528 -4.52 26.04 -5.88
N LEU A 529 -3.79 26.33 -6.96
CA LEU A 529 -2.96 25.34 -7.63
C LEU A 529 -1.94 24.70 -6.67
N GLU A 530 -1.35 25.50 -5.78
CA GLU A 530 -0.37 25.03 -4.79
C GLU A 530 -1.00 24.06 -3.79
N THR A 531 -2.16 24.41 -3.23
CA THR A 531 -2.87 23.58 -2.26
C THR A 531 -3.35 22.28 -2.91
N TYR A 532 -3.86 22.33 -4.14
CA TYR A 532 -4.28 21.16 -4.89
C TYR A 532 -3.10 20.19 -5.12
N LEU A 533 -1.95 20.68 -5.61
CA LEU A 533 -0.76 19.85 -5.82
C LEU A 533 -0.19 19.28 -4.50
N GLN A 534 -0.32 20.01 -3.42
CA GLN A 534 0.08 19.55 -2.09
C GLN A 534 -0.81 18.41 -1.60
N ASP A 535 -2.11 18.57 -1.76
CA ASP A 535 -3.09 17.53 -1.37
C ASP A 535 -2.86 16.25 -2.16
N ILE A 536 -2.62 16.33 -3.47
CA ILE A 536 -2.29 15.16 -4.30
C ILE A 536 -1.02 14.45 -3.81
N SER A 537 0.02 15.18 -3.42
CA SER A 537 1.25 14.56 -2.94
C SER A 537 1.06 13.75 -1.66
N LEU A 538 -0.01 14.02 -0.91
CA LEU A 538 -0.43 13.27 0.27
C LEU A 538 -1.45 12.15 -0.04
N PHE A 539 -1.95 12.09 -1.28
CA PHE A 539 -2.92 11.08 -1.69
C PHE A 539 -2.26 9.70 -1.81
N THR A 540 -2.55 8.82 -0.86
CA THR A 540 -2.35 7.38 -1.05
C THR A 540 -3.63 6.82 -1.64
N ASP A 541 -3.62 6.59 -2.96
CA ASP A 541 -4.78 6.15 -3.71
C ASP A 541 -5.40 4.83 -3.24
N ARG A 542 -6.67 4.91 -2.97
CA ARG A 542 -7.60 3.79 -3.07
C ARG A 542 -8.74 4.26 -3.96
N ASN A 543 -8.58 4.10 -5.28
CA ASN A 543 -9.53 4.60 -6.26
C ASN A 543 -10.89 3.95 -6.16
N GLU A 544 -11.90 4.79 -6.22
CA GLU A 544 -13.28 4.44 -6.54
C GLU A 544 -13.38 4.14 -8.04
N VAL A 545 -13.73 2.90 -8.37
CA VAL A 545 -14.28 2.61 -9.69
C VAL A 545 -15.76 2.96 -9.64
N ALA A 546 -16.08 4.11 -10.21
CA ALA A 546 -17.43 4.65 -10.20
C ALA A 546 -18.44 3.73 -10.90
N ASN A 547 -19.54 3.43 -10.19
CA ASN A 547 -20.90 3.14 -10.70
C ASN A 547 -21.13 2.02 -11.75
N SER A 548 -20.29 0.99 -11.89
CA SER A 548 -20.64 -0.21 -12.65
C SER A 548 -20.68 -1.44 -11.74
N ASP A 549 -21.67 -2.32 -11.94
CA ASP A 549 -21.78 -3.59 -11.19
C ASP A 549 -20.65 -4.54 -11.61
N HIS A 550 -19.57 -4.61 -10.83
CA HIS A 550 -18.40 -5.45 -11.09
C HIS A 550 -17.85 -6.07 -9.80
N ILE A 551 -17.32 -7.30 -9.91
CA ILE A 551 -16.66 -7.96 -8.79
C ILE A 551 -15.24 -7.40 -8.58
N LEU A 552 -14.84 -7.24 -7.33
CA LEU A 552 -13.50 -6.79 -6.98
C LEU A 552 -12.55 -7.97 -6.77
N LEU A 553 -11.39 -7.92 -7.44
CA LEU A 553 -10.27 -8.84 -7.24
C LEU A 553 -9.17 -8.08 -6.53
N MET A 554 -8.77 -8.50 -5.31
CA MET A 554 -7.80 -7.74 -4.54
C MET A 554 -7.01 -8.60 -3.54
N THR A 555 -5.90 -8.07 -3.07
CA THR A 555 -5.21 -8.68 -1.93
C THR A 555 -6.02 -8.48 -0.65
N VAL A 556 -5.83 -9.40 0.31
CA VAL A 556 -6.45 -9.26 1.65
C VAL A 556 -6.05 -7.95 2.32
N HIS A 557 -4.80 -7.47 2.12
CA HIS A 557 -4.35 -6.18 2.66
C HIS A 557 -5.17 -5.00 2.10
N ALA A 558 -5.45 -5.01 0.81
CA ALA A 558 -6.26 -3.99 0.17
C ALA A 558 -7.75 -4.04 0.58
N ALA A 559 -8.22 -5.21 1.02
CA ALA A 559 -9.59 -5.41 1.49
C ALA A 559 -9.83 -4.86 2.92
N LYS A 560 -8.79 -4.46 3.65
CA LYS A 560 -8.95 -3.86 4.98
C LYS A 560 -9.80 -2.59 4.89
N GLY A 561 -10.81 -2.46 5.75
CA GLY A 561 -11.80 -1.37 5.72
C GLY A 561 -13.00 -1.63 4.82
N LEU A 562 -12.91 -2.55 3.85
CA LEU A 562 -14.02 -2.93 2.97
C LEU A 562 -14.87 -4.07 3.55
N GLU A 563 -16.05 -4.31 2.93
CA GLU A 563 -16.97 -5.38 3.35
C GLU A 563 -17.88 -5.79 2.18
N PHE A 564 -18.15 -7.08 2.04
CA PHE A 564 -18.86 -7.67 0.92
C PHE A 564 -19.91 -8.67 1.39
N ASP A 565 -21.02 -8.81 0.66
CA ASP A 565 -22.02 -9.84 0.98
C ASP A 565 -21.42 -11.24 0.83
N THR A 566 -20.62 -11.45 -0.21
CA THR A 566 -19.94 -12.73 -0.49
C THR A 566 -18.44 -12.50 -0.71
N VAL A 567 -17.64 -13.28 -0.02
CA VAL A 567 -16.18 -13.30 -0.18
C VAL A 567 -15.70 -14.66 -0.66
N PHE A 568 -14.87 -14.66 -1.69
CA PHE A 568 -14.13 -15.82 -2.17
C PHE A 568 -12.66 -15.67 -1.75
N LEU A 569 -12.22 -16.41 -0.74
CA LEU A 569 -10.84 -16.45 -0.29
C LEU A 569 -10.13 -17.59 -1.02
N VAL A 570 -9.26 -17.24 -1.96
CA VAL A 570 -8.72 -18.18 -2.94
C VAL A 570 -7.23 -18.47 -2.74
N ASN A 571 -6.77 -19.57 -3.35
CA ASN A 571 -5.39 -20.05 -3.24
C ASN A 571 -4.97 -20.22 -1.77
N PHE A 572 -5.89 -20.77 -0.96
CA PHE A 572 -5.70 -20.92 0.48
C PHE A 572 -4.85 -22.15 0.81
N ASN A 573 -3.59 -22.07 0.37
CA ASN A 573 -2.60 -23.14 0.44
C ASN A 573 -1.46 -22.79 1.39
N ASP A 574 -0.95 -23.77 2.12
CA ASP A 574 0.22 -23.60 2.98
C ASP A 574 1.47 -23.19 2.16
N GLY A 575 2.24 -22.22 2.63
CA GLY A 575 3.34 -21.61 1.88
C GLY A 575 2.90 -20.46 0.96
N ILE A 576 1.59 -20.34 0.62
CA ILE A 576 1.01 -19.21 -0.09
C ILE A 576 0.23 -18.33 0.89
N PHE A 577 -0.68 -18.91 1.64
CA PHE A 577 -1.40 -18.29 2.75
C PHE A 577 -1.53 -19.29 3.92
N PRO A 578 -0.67 -19.20 4.96
CA PRO A 578 0.36 -18.20 5.22
C PRO A 578 1.52 -18.26 4.21
N SER A 579 2.16 -17.10 4.00
CA SER A 579 3.30 -16.97 3.09
C SER A 579 4.55 -17.61 3.70
N LEU A 580 5.18 -18.55 2.97
CA LEU A 580 6.44 -19.20 3.38
C LEU A 580 7.53 -18.16 3.62
N ARG A 581 7.69 -17.22 2.68
CA ARG A 581 8.68 -16.15 2.79
C ARG A 581 8.52 -15.32 4.07
N SER A 582 7.28 -14.92 4.39
CA SER A 582 7.03 -14.15 5.61
C SER A 582 7.39 -14.93 6.86
N MET A 583 7.09 -16.24 6.89
CA MET A 583 7.41 -17.11 8.03
C MET A 583 8.92 -17.35 8.19
N ASP A 584 9.65 -17.50 7.08
CA ASP A 584 11.11 -17.69 7.09
C ASP A 584 11.83 -16.43 7.61
N GLU A 585 11.34 -15.24 7.26
CA GLU A 585 11.92 -13.96 7.67
C GLU A 585 11.56 -13.58 9.12
N GLY A 586 10.34 -13.91 9.61
CA GLY A 586 9.81 -13.40 10.89
C GLY A 586 9.34 -14.45 11.90
N GLY A 587 9.47 -15.73 11.62
CA GLY A 587 9.15 -16.83 12.55
C GLY A 587 7.71 -16.78 13.11
N ASN A 588 7.56 -17.01 14.42
CA ASN A 588 6.24 -17.04 15.06
C ASN A 588 5.48 -15.71 15.01
N ALA A 589 6.18 -14.58 15.07
CA ALA A 589 5.55 -13.27 15.00
C ALA A 589 4.90 -13.05 13.63
N ALA A 590 5.57 -13.46 12.56
CA ALA A 590 5.03 -13.41 11.21
C ALA A 590 3.85 -14.39 11.02
N LEU A 591 3.89 -15.57 11.63
CA LEU A 591 2.76 -16.50 11.61
C LEU A 591 1.53 -15.90 12.30
N GLU A 592 1.71 -15.19 13.42
CA GLU A 592 0.62 -14.46 14.07
C GLU A 592 0.07 -13.33 13.20
N GLU A 593 0.91 -12.63 12.44
CA GLU A 593 0.48 -11.61 11.50
C GLU A 593 -0.30 -12.21 10.32
N GLU A 594 0.19 -13.29 9.73
CA GLU A 594 -0.52 -14.03 8.68
C GLU A 594 -1.89 -14.54 9.17
N ARG A 595 -1.99 -14.94 10.46
CA ARG A 595 -3.26 -15.33 11.08
C ARG A 595 -4.19 -14.13 11.27
N ARG A 596 -3.67 -12.95 11.64
CA ARG A 596 -4.45 -11.70 11.65
C ARG A 596 -4.93 -11.35 10.25
N LEU A 597 -4.10 -11.57 9.24
CA LEU A 597 -4.49 -11.35 7.85
C LEU A 597 -5.62 -12.31 7.43
N CYS A 598 -5.55 -13.59 7.84
CA CYS A 598 -6.64 -14.54 7.64
C CYS A 598 -7.93 -14.09 8.35
N TYR A 599 -7.84 -13.67 9.59
CA TYR A 599 -8.96 -13.11 10.35
C TYR A 599 -9.56 -11.87 9.66
N VAL A 600 -8.73 -10.97 9.13
CA VAL A 600 -9.20 -9.83 8.33
C VAL A 600 -9.94 -10.31 7.10
N ALA A 601 -9.39 -11.26 6.33
CA ALA A 601 -10.03 -11.80 5.12
C ALA A 601 -11.44 -12.37 5.43
N MET A 602 -11.53 -13.23 6.43
CA MET A 602 -12.80 -13.86 6.83
C MET A 602 -13.85 -12.83 7.27
N THR A 603 -13.43 -11.83 8.06
CA THR A 603 -14.32 -10.77 8.57
C THR A 603 -14.69 -9.70 7.54
N ARG A 604 -14.26 -9.83 6.27
CA ARG A 604 -14.79 -9.00 5.17
C ARG A 604 -16.16 -9.51 4.69
N ALA A 605 -16.46 -10.78 4.91
CA ALA A 605 -17.73 -11.39 4.51
C ALA A 605 -18.86 -10.97 5.46
N LYS A 606 -20.01 -10.58 4.87
CA LYS A 606 -21.25 -10.31 5.59
C LYS A 606 -22.09 -11.58 5.74
N LYS A 607 -22.38 -12.27 4.62
CA LYS A 607 -23.36 -13.34 4.53
C LYS A 607 -22.74 -14.69 4.19
N ALA A 608 -21.85 -14.74 3.18
CA ALA A 608 -21.27 -15.97 2.68
C ALA A 608 -19.74 -15.87 2.55
N LEU A 609 -19.04 -16.93 2.97
CA LEU A 609 -17.60 -17.08 2.85
C LEU A 609 -17.26 -18.39 2.16
N TYR A 610 -16.60 -18.30 1.01
CA TYR A 610 -16.04 -19.41 0.26
C TYR A 610 -14.53 -19.42 0.42
N ILE A 611 -13.96 -20.54 0.83
CA ILE A 611 -12.51 -20.74 0.92
C ILE A 611 -12.15 -21.81 -0.11
N THR A 612 -11.28 -21.49 -1.06
CA THR A 612 -10.84 -22.43 -2.08
C THR A 612 -9.33 -22.64 -2.04
N TYR A 613 -8.91 -23.86 -2.35
CA TYR A 613 -7.51 -24.23 -2.49
C TYR A 613 -7.36 -25.31 -3.56
N ASN A 614 -6.15 -25.52 -4.04
CA ASN A 614 -5.89 -26.57 -5.03
C ASN A 614 -4.70 -27.45 -4.64
N ARG A 615 -4.54 -28.60 -5.32
CA ARG A 615 -3.45 -29.55 -5.11
C ARG A 615 -2.43 -29.57 -6.25
N GLY A 616 -2.48 -28.57 -7.13
CA GLY A 616 -1.56 -28.45 -8.25
C GLY A 616 -0.10 -28.32 -7.81
N TYR A 617 0.81 -28.56 -8.74
CA TYR A 617 2.22 -28.37 -8.50
C TYR A 617 2.57 -26.88 -8.50
N SER A 618 3.33 -26.44 -7.50
CA SER A 618 3.84 -25.09 -7.42
C SER A 618 5.34 -25.07 -7.68
N TYR A 619 5.77 -24.34 -8.70
CA TYR A 619 7.20 -24.12 -8.96
C TYR A 619 7.87 -23.28 -7.87
N MET A 620 7.11 -22.38 -7.24
CA MET A 620 7.60 -21.56 -6.14
C MET A 620 7.86 -22.39 -4.86
N LEU A 621 6.99 -23.38 -4.58
CA LEU A 621 7.12 -24.27 -3.42
C LEU A 621 7.89 -25.55 -3.74
N GLU A 622 8.32 -25.73 -4.99
CA GLU A 622 9.01 -26.94 -5.50
C GLU A 622 8.27 -28.26 -5.19
N GLY A 623 6.92 -28.19 -5.13
CA GLY A 623 6.11 -29.35 -4.75
C GLY A 623 4.62 -29.17 -4.98
N ASN A 624 3.86 -30.23 -4.64
CA ASN A 624 2.39 -30.15 -4.66
C ASN A 624 1.91 -29.28 -3.51
N LYS A 625 0.93 -28.43 -3.80
CA LYS A 625 0.30 -27.56 -2.82
C LYS A 625 -0.47 -28.37 -1.76
N LEU A 626 -0.36 -27.92 -0.53
CA LEU A 626 -1.11 -28.45 0.61
C LEU A 626 -2.16 -27.42 1.06
N PRO A 627 -3.28 -27.86 1.65
CA PRO A 627 -4.24 -26.92 2.25
C PRO A 627 -3.57 -26.08 3.34
N SER A 628 -3.99 -24.83 3.44
CA SER A 628 -3.52 -23.92 4.49
C SER A 628 -3.66 -24.55 5.88
N ARG A 629 -2.64 -24.36 6.72
CA ARG A 629 -2.68 -24.78 8.14
C ARG A 629 -3.81 -24.11 8.92
N PHE A 630 -4.25 -22.92 8.52
CA PHE A 630 -5.37 -22.22 9.13
C PHE A 630 -6.71 -22.92 8.96
N LEU A 631 -6.87 -23.79 7.94
CA LEU A 631 -8.08 -24.62 7.81
C LEU A 631 -8.25 -25.58 8.98
N LYS A 632 -7.15 -26.04 9.59
CA LYS A 632 -7.19 -26.93 10.76
C LYS A 632 -7.58 -26.18 12.06
N GLU A 633 -7.48 -24.87 12.03
CA GLU A 633 -7.83 -24.00 13.17
C GLU A 633 -9.33 -23.64 13.16
N ILE A 634 -10.06 -23.98 12.09
CA ILE A 634 -11.51 -23.80 11.98
C ILE A 634 -12.19 -25.12 12.36
N PRO A 635 -13.05 -25.16 13.39
CA PRO A 635 -13.82 -26.35 13.75
C PRO A 635 -14.72 -26.83 12.60
N ASP A 636 -14.74 -28.13 12.36
CA ASP A 636 -15.55 -28.77 11.30
C ASP A 636 -17.06 -28.43 11.37
N THR A 637 -17.54 -28.10 12.58
CA THR A 637 -18.94 -27.71 12.81
C THR A 637 -19.34 -26.44 12.07
N PHE A 638 -18.40 -25.57 11.75
CA PHE A 638 -18.61 -24.30 11.03
C PHE A 638 -18.35 -24.40 9.54
N ILE A 639 -17.86 -25.56 9.06
CA ILE A 639 -17.47 -25.80 7.68
C ILE A 639 -18.51 -26.68 7.00
N GLU A 640 -18.80 -26.36 5.74
CA GLU A 640 -19.40 -27.25 4.76
C GLU A 640 -18.33 -27.51 3.69
N SER A 641 -17.90 -28.77 3.57
CA SER A 641 -16.82 -29.13 2.65
C SER A 641 -17.21 -30.35 1.82
N ASP A 642 -17.02 -30.25 0.52
CA ASP A 642 -17.22 -31.40 -0.40
C ASP A 642 -16.21 -32.53 -0.08
N ALA A 643 -15.04 -32.19 0.46
CA ALA A 643 -14.03 -33.16 0.90
C ALA A 643 -14.42 -33.94 2.18
N ILE A 644 -15.29 -33.37 3.03
CA ILE A 644 -15.78 -34.06 4.24
C ILE A 644 -16.84 -35.07 3.88
N GLN A 645 -17.66 -34.81 2.86
CA GLN A 645 -18.67 -35.78 2.37
C GLN A 645 -18.01 -37.04 1.81
N THR A 646 -16.86 -36.95 1.18
CA THR A 646 -16.08 -38.13 0.71
C THR A 646 -15.43 -38.91 1.85
N ARG A 647 -15.20 -38.34 3.03
CA ARG A 647 -14.65 -39.02 4.22
C ARG A 647 -15.70 -39.88 4.94
N ASN A 648 -16.98 -39.53 4.84
CA ASN A 648 -18.08 -40.24 5.51
C ASN A 648 -18.77 -41.34 4.64
N GLN A 649 -18.37 -41.48 3.38
CA GLN A 649 -18.77 -42.68 2.62
C GLN A 649 -17.80 -43.82 2.97
N PRO A 650 -18.30 -44.99 3.43
CA PRO A 650 -17.43 -46.14 3.65
C PRO A 650 -16.81 -46.50 2.31
N GLN A 651 -15.52 -46.21 2.18
CA GLN A 651 -14.76 -46.68 1.03
C GLN A 651 -14.90 -48.20 0.95
N LYS A 652 -15.66 -48.71 0.00
CA LYS A 652 -15.51 -50.10 -0.39
C LYS A 652 -14.05 -50.34 -0.71
N PRO A 653 -13.40 -51.39 -0.15
CA PRO A 653 -12.02 -51.65 -0.44
C PRO A 653 -11.89 -51.86 -1.95
N ILE A 654 -11.34 -50.86 -2.63
CA ILE A 654 -10.85 -51.04 -3.99
C ILE A 654 -9.71 -52.01 -3.84
N LEU A 655 -9.91 -53.24 -4.22
CA LEU A 655 -8.87 -54.21 -4.45
C LEU A 655 -7.81 -53.52 -5.31
N SER A 656 -6.71 -53.18 -4.67
CA SER A 656 -5.55 -52.59 -5.32
C SER A 656 -5.02 -53.58 -6.35
N SER A 657 -5.47 -53.46 -7.58
CA SER A 657 -4.63 -53.84 -8.69
C SER A 657 -3.43 -52.89 -8.68
N ARG A 658 -2.37 -53.30 -8.03
CA ARG A 658 -1.06 -52.65 -8.16
C ARG A 658 -0.79 -52.45 -9.66
N PRO A 659 -0.63 -51.21 -10.13
CA PRO A 659 0.18 -51.04 -11.33
C PRO A 659 1.63 -51.31 -10.89
N LYS A 660 2.18 -52.44 -11.27
CA LYS A 660 3.58 -52.59 -11.47
C LYS A 660 3.99 -51.59 -12.55
N ALA A 661 4.42 -50.46 -12.17
CA ALA A 661 5.19 -49.58 -13.01
C ALA A 661 6.43 -49.15 -12.21
N GLY A 662 7.36 -50.10 -12.09
CA GLY A 662 8.75 -49.77 -11.97
C GLY A 662 9.17 -49.05 -13.24
N HIS A 663 9.12 -47.72 -13.24
CA HIS A 663 9.95 -46.97 -14.14
C HIS A 663 11.41 -47.18 -13.63
N HIS A 664 12.04 -48.27 -14.10
CA HIS A 664 13.47 -48.38 -14.10
C HIS A 664 13.97 -47.15 -14.87
N SER A 665 14.58 -46.21 -14.17
CA SER A 665 15.31 -45.15 -14.84
C SER A 665 16.32 -45.81 -15.79
N LYS A 666 16.29 -45.45 -17.06
CA LYS A 666 17.18 -45.92 -18.11
C LYS A 666 18.65 -45.68 -17.74
N TYR A 667 18.91 -44.89 -16.70
CA TYR A 667 20.20 -44.42 -16.25
C TYR A 667 20.49 -44.81 -14.81
N ARG A 668 21.75 -45.14 -14.51
CA ARG A 668 22.24 -45.48 -13.17
C ARG A 668 23.52 -44.68 -12.87
N LYS A 669 23.82 -44.52 -11.58
CA LYS A 669 25.13 -43.99 -11.16
C LYS A 669 26.24 -44.86 -11.76
N GLY A 670 27.24 -44.21 -12.37
CA GLY A 670 28.33 -44.87 -13.07
C GLY A 670 28.10 -45.09 -14.59
N ASP A 671 26.91 -44.85 -15.10
CA ASP A 671 26.63 -44.94 -16.54
C ASP A 671 27.40 -43.86 -17.31
N LEU A 672 27.97 -44.30 -18.45
CA LEU A 672 28.53 -43.38 -19.43
C LEU A 672 27.40 -42.83 -20.30
N VAL A 673 27.38 -41.51 -20.45
CA VAL A 673 26.37 -40.80 -21.21
C VAL A 673 27.00 -39.81 -22.18
N GLU A 674 26.32 -39.54 -23.28
CA GLU A 674 26.72 -38.54 -24.25
C GLU A 674 25.67 -37.45 -24.32
N HIS A 675 26.11 -36.21 -24.23
CA HIS A 675 25.25 -35.04 -24.37
C HIS A 675 25.64 -34.26 -25.64
N THR A 676 24.65 -33.85 -26.43
CA THR A 676 24.88 -33.21 -27.73
C THR A 676 25.78 -31.97 -27.69
N VAL A 677 25.80 -31.24 -26.56
CA VAL A 677 26.60 -30.02 -26.36
C VAL A 677 27.83 -30.25 -25.51
N TYR A 678 27.73 -31.14 -24.50
CA TYR A 678 28.78 -31.34 -23.49
C TYR A 678 29.66 -32.61 -23.74
N GLY A 679 29.37 -33.40 -24.78
CA GLY A 679 30.09 -34.60 -25.09
C GLY A 679 29.87 -35.72 -24.07
N GLN A 680 30.90 -36.60 -23.93
CA GLN A 680 30.78 -37.74 -23.04
C GLN A 680 31.01 -37.37 -21.57
N GLY A 681 30.23 -37.97 -20.68
CA GLY A 681 30.30 -37.77 -19.24
C GLY A 681 29.83 -38.97 -18.45
N VAL A 682 30.17 -39.05 -17.17
CA VAL A 682 29.80 -40.14 -16.25
C VAL A 682 28.80 -39.64 -15.22
N ILE A 683 27.72 -40.36 -15.00
CA ILE A 683 26.72 -40.03 -13.98
C ILE A 683 27.28 -40.29 -12.59
N ILE A 684 27.47 -39.24 -11.79
CA ILE A 684 27.94 -39.31 -10.42
C ILE A 684 26.78 -39.61 -9.45
N LYS A 685 25.62 -38.98 -9.68
CA LYS A 685 24.44 -39.05 -8.80
C LYS A 685 23.17 -38.86 -9.60
N ILE A 686 22.09 -39.53 -9.20
CA ILE A 686 20.73 -39.28 -9.74
C ILE A 686 19.80 -39.01 -8.58
N GLU A 687 19.06 -37.90 -8.65
CA GLU A 687 18.01 -37.46 -7.71
C GLU A 687 16.72 -37.20 -8.48
N GLY A 688 15.80 -38.13 -8.39
CA GLY A 688 14.55 -38.06 -9.17
C GLY A 688 14.81 -38.04 -10.68
N ARG A 689 14.52 -36.92 -11.36
CA ARG A 689 14.75 -36.73 -12.80
C ARG A 689 16.03 -35.97 -13.13
N VAL A 690 16.85 -35.62 -12.14
CA VAL A 690 18.08 -34.86 -12.34
C VAL A 690 19.31 -35.76 -12.09
N ALA A 691 20.19 -35.86 -13.09
CA ALA A 691 21.48 -36.48 -12.95
C ALA A 691 22.57 -35.44 -12.82
N THR A 692 23.44 -35.62 -11.84
CA THR A 692 24.73 -34.93 -11.75
C THR A 692 25.76 -35.72 -12.56
N ILE A 693 26.31 -35.12 -13.61
CA ILE A 693 27.18 -35.76 -14.59
C ILE A 693 28.50 -35.02 -14.64
N ALA A 694 29.58 -35.77 -14.51
CA ALA A 694 30.93 -35.26 -14.75
C ALA A 694 31.29 -35.42 -16.23
N PHE A 695 31.56 -34.32 -16.88
CA PHE A 695 32.10 -34.23 -18.23
C PHE A 695 33.62 -33.99 -18.19
N ASP A 696 34.26 -33.85 -19.34
CA ASP A 696 35.68 -33.59 -19.47
C ASP A 696 36.14 -32.35 -18.66
N HIS A 697 37.43 -32.28 -18.33
CA HIS A 697 38.04 -31.25 -17.45
C HIS A 697 37.73 -29.80 -17.82
N LYS A 698 37.43 -29.54 -19.09
CA LYS A 698 37.06 -28.20 -19.57
C LYS A 698 35.60 -27.82 -19.30
N ILE A 699 34.73 -28.78 -19.04
CA ILE A 699 33.27 -28.61 -18.91
C ILE A 699 32.81 -28.77 -17.46
N GLY A 700 33.50 -29.63 -16.71
CA GLY A 700 33.23 -29.86 -15.29
C GLY A 700 31.94 -30.65 -15.04
N VAL A 701 31.37 -30.44 -13.85
CA VAL A 701 30.17 -31.15 -13.39
C VAL A 701 28.91 -30.34 -13.72
N LYS A 702 27.90 -31.00 -14.36
CA LYS A 702 26.60 -30.39 -14.71
C LYS A 702 25.46 -31.22 -14.12
N LYS A 703 24.36 -30.52 -13.77
CA LYS A 703 23.09 -31.15 -13.40
C LYS A 703 22.15 -31.11 -14.60
N LEU A 704 21.72 -32.24 -15.12
CA LEU A 704 20.90 -32.35 -16.32
C LEU A 704 19.68 -33.25 -16.08
N ASN A 705 18.59 -32.93 -16.76
CA ASN A 705 17.39 -33.75 -16.72
C ASN A 705 17.59 -35.03 -17.54
N ILE A 706 17.47 -36.21 -16.90
CA ILE A 706 17.67 -37.52 -17.52
C ILE A 706 16.66 -37.85 -18.64
N LEU A 707 15.56 -37.12 -18.72
CA LEU A 707 14.56 -37.30 -19.79
C LEU A 707 14.80 -36.36 -20.98
N HIS A 708 15.81 -35.49 -20.92
CA HIS A 708 16.08 -34.56 -22.01
C HIS A 708 16.64 -35.29 -23.24
N PRO A 709 16.13 -34.98 -24.45
CA PRO A 709 16.52 -35.68 -25.70
C PRO A 709 18.01 -35.58 -26.03
N SER A 710 18.69 -34.53 -25.53
CA SER A 710 20.15 -34.34 -25.74
C SER A 710 21.03 -35.30 -24.94
N LEU A 711 20.48 -36.04 -23.97
CA LEU A 711 21.25 -36.96 -23.14
C LEU A 711 20.94 -38.40 -23.59
N LYS A 712 21.97 -39.11 -24.02
CA LYS A 712 21.87 -40.51 -24.46
C LYS A 712 22.79 -41.37 -23.63
N LYS A 713 22.35 -42.59 -23.28
CA LYS A 713 23.23 -43.58 -22.65
C LYS A 713 24.12 -44.19 -23.71
N VAL A 714 25.45 -44.19 -23.48
CA VAL A 714 26.42 -44.91 -24.30
C VAL A 714 26.35 -46.36 -23.86
N VAL A 715 25.87 -47.23 -24.74
CA VAL A 715 25.85 -48.70 -24.51
C VAL A 715 27.22 -49.20 -24.88
N SER A 716 27.97 -49.69 -23.91
CA SER A 716 29.25 -50.41 -24.11
C SER A 716 29.01 -51.79 -24.65
#